data_9fe2f0bb1399665eda65f90badb80d31
#
_entry.id   9fe2f0bb1399665eda65f90badb80d31
#
_cell.length_a   1.000
_cell.length_b   1.000
_cell.length_c   1.000
_cell.angle_alpha   90.00
_cell.angle_beta   90.00
_cell.angle_gamma   90.00
#
_symmetry.space_group_name_H-M   'P 1'
#
loop_
_entity.id
_entity.type
_entity.pdbx_description
1 polymer ?
#
loop_
_entity_poly.entity_id
_entity_poly.type
_entity_poly.pdbx_seq_one_letter_code
_entity_poly.pdbx_strand_id
1 'polypeptide(L)'
;MKVLKFGGSSVGTAFAIKHVKSIVERAGTPLIVVVSALGGVTDQLIKTTQLASKGNVAYLAEVEAITERHHQMVSDVIAPEKQARLVANVDALLGELRSILHGVCLIQDLTPKISDAIVAYGERLSSLIVAELISGATHYDSRRFIKTVHESDKHLLDFDATNRLITETFGREQSGVAVMGGFIASDAETDVTTNLGRGGSDYTAAIMAAALDAEALEIWTDVDGFMTADPRIIPGAFTIDELSYAEAMELCNFGAKVVYPPTIYPVCQKNIPIYVKNAFRPEAKGSVIRKDAAPSGRPIRGISSVKDTSTVTVSGLAMVGVIGVNRRIFTTLAAGGISVFMVAQNSSETSTTLCMTPDDAREACRLLDAEFAAEIADGAMNAAVLVDGLSSVAVVGERMRHMAGIAGQLFSVLGRNGISINATAMGGQEMNLSFVVERAQLRKTINVLHDSFFLSEHEDLNLFVCGTGTVGSSLLSQIAAQRDKLLRERGLKLNLVGVSGRSHAAFNAEGIDPANYREAMQQGGTGGVERMISEIEEMNTFNSVFVDCTASEEVAAQYGRLLRHNVNIVAANKIAASSDYDNYKMLKQTARERGVKFLFETNVGAGLPIISTISDLRGSGDRVLKIEAVLSGTLNYVFNTLSADIPLSRAVHLAQENGYSEPDPRIDLSGKDVIRKLVILARESGYRVNVEDVESNLFIPQALFDGSLDNFWAHLPELDAQFEAERQRLARENKRWRFVAEWADGKGRVGLREISQGHPLYDLEGSNNILLLTTERYHEYPMLIQGYGAGADVTAAGVFADIMRVANV
;
A
#
# COMPACT_ATOMS: atom_id res chain seq x y z
N MET A 1 3.65 -25.67 -35.22
CA MET A 1 4.54 -26.20 -34.19
C MET A 1 4.57 -25.22 -33.01
N LYS A 2 4.54 -25.72 -31.79
CA LYS A 2 4.69 -24.90 -30.56
C LYS A 2 5.99 -25.17 -29.84
N VAL A 3 6.49 -24.21 -29.12
CA VAL A 3 7.62 -24.37 -28.21
C VAL A 3 7.13 -24.21 -26.76
N LEU A 4 7.34 -25.22 -25.91
CA LEU A 4 6.97 -25.23 -24.51
C LEU A 4 8.23 -25.16 -23.66
N LYS A 5 8.26 -24.22 -22.71
CA LYS A 5 9.37 -24.11 -21.74
C LYS A 5 8.87 -24.41 -20.33
N PHE A 6 9.58 -25.22 -19.59
CA PHE A 6 9.30 -25.54 -18.20
C PHE A 6 10.43 -25.08 -17.29
N GLY A 7 10.10 -24.27 -16.27
CA GLY A 7 11.05 -23.76 -15.29
C GLY A 7 11.47 -24.81 -14.27
N GLY A 8 12.51 -24.50 -13.48
CA GLY A 8 13.05 -25.42 -12.48
C GLY A 8 12.03 -25.86 -11.42
N SER A 9 11.08 -25.02 -11.03
CA SER A 9 9.97 -25.37 -10.12
C SER A 9 9.03 -26.40 -10.75
N SER A 10 8.81 -26.31 -12.08
CA SER A 10 7.94 -27.24 -12.82
C SER A 10 8.58 -28.64 -13.02
N VAL A 11 9.89 -28.76 -12.92
CA VAL A 11 10.61 -30.05 -13.03
C VAL A 11 11.28 -30.49 -11.73
N GLY A 12 11.08 -29.74 -10.64
CA GLY A 12 11.84 -29.91 -9.38
C GLY A 12 11.43 -31.10 -8.49
N THR A 13 10.23 -31.65 -8.69
CA THR A 13 9.68 -32.76 -7.90
C THR A 13 8.99 -33.79 -8.79
N ALA A 14 8.88 -35.02 -8.32
CA ALA A 14 8.16 -36.09 -9.04
C ALA A 14 6.68 -35.74 -9.33
N PHE A 15 6.03 -34.99 -8.44
CA PHE A 15 4.70 -34.46 -8.65
C PHE A 15 4.67 -33.45 -9.80
N ALA A 16 5.55 -32.45 -9.77
CA ALA A 16 5.59 -31.39 -10.77
C ALA A 16 5.92 -31.94 -12.19
N ILE A 17 6.89 -32.84 -12.30
CA ILE A 17 7.33 -33.37 -13.59
C ILE A 17 6.27 -34.28 -14.27
N LYS A 18 5.38 -34.93 -13.46
CA LYS A 18 4.20 -35.65 -13.97
C LYS A 18 3.16 -34.68 -14.58
N HIS A 19 3.05 -33.47 -14.04
CA HIS A 19 2.22 -32.42 -14.67
C HIS A 19 2.83 -31.99 -16.01
N VAL A 20 4.16 -31.82 -16.08
CA VAL A 20 4.85 -31.52 -17.34
C VAL A 20 4.51 -32.58 -18.41
N LYS A 21 4.60 -33.87 -18.07
CA LYS A 21 4.18 -34.97 -18.99
C LYS A 21 2.76 -34.78 -19.47
N SER A 22 1.82 -34.55 -18.57
CA SER A 22 0.39 -34.37 -18.89
C SER A 22 0.16 -33.17 -19.81
N ILE A 23 0.86 -32.06 -19.57
CA ILE A 23 0.75 -30.85 -20.40
C ILE A 23 1.29 -31.12 -21.81
N VAL A 24 2.47 -31.73 -21.92
CA VAL A 24 3.08 -32.02 -23.22
C VAL A 24 2.23 -33.01 -24.04
N GLU A 25 1.74 -34.08 -23.41
CA GLU A 25 0.90 -35.08 -24.08
C GLU A 25 -0.44 -34.53 -24.57
N ARG A 26 -0.99 -33.50 -23.91
CA ARG A 26 -2.20 -32.77 -24.34
C ARG A 26 -1.96 -31.74 -25.43
N ALA A 27 -0.75 -31.21 -25.56
CA ALA A 27 -0.46 -30.09 -26.45
C ALA A 27 -0.43 -30.47 -27.94
N GLY A 28 -0.41 -31.75 -28.25
CA GLY A 28 -0.31 -32.26 -29.62
C GLY A 28 1.13 -32.17 -30.20
N THR A 29 1.33 -32.69 -31.39
CA THR A 29 2.63 -32.68 -32.07
C THR A 29 2.54 -31.92 -33.40
N PRO A 30 3.63 -31.37 -33.95
CA PRO A 30 5.03 -31.39 -33.45
C PRO A 30 5.28 -30.35 -32.37
N LEU A 31 6.15 -30.71 -31.37
CA LEU A 31 6.51 -29.89 -30.22
C LEU A 31 8.02 -29.81 -30.00
N ILE A 32 8.48 -28.65 -29.56
CA ILE A 32 9.78 -28.46 -28.94
C ILE A 32 9.54 -28.23 -27.42
N VAL A 33 10.23 -28.97 -26.56
CA VAL A 33 10.15 -28.86 -25.09
C VAL A 33 11.51 -28.48 -24.54
N VAL A 34 11.58 -27.31 -23.93
CA VAL A 34 12.81 -26.79 -23.30
C VAL A 34 12.65 -26.86 -21.79
N VAL A 35 13.57 -27.51 -21.11
CA VAL A 35 13.52 -27.68 -19.65
C VAL A 35 14.72 -27.04 -18.96
N SER A 36 14.52 -26.49 -17.77
CA SER A 36 15.59 -26.05 -16.87
C SER A 36 16.13 -27.24 -16.06
N ALA A 37 17.20 -27.03 -15.32
CA ALA A 37 17.67 -27.97 -14.29
C ALA A 37 16.56 -28.24 -13.27
N LEU A 38 16.61 -29.36 -12.56
CA LEU A 38 15.71 -29.62 -11.42
C LEU A 38 15.85 -28.49 -10.39
N GLY A 39 14.73 -28.00 -9.87
CA GLY A 39 14.70 -26.79 -9.02
C GLY A 39 15.75 -26.82 -7.90
N GLY A 40 16.62 -25.82 -7.81
CA GLY A 40 17.71 -25.67 -6.86
C GLY A 40 19.02 -26.41 -7.21
N VAL A 41 19.05 -27.26 -8.25
CA VAL A 41 20.29 -27.99 -8.64
C VAL A 41 21.32 -27.03 -9.20
N THR A 42 20.94 -25.99 -9.93
CA THR A 42 21.88 -24.98 -10.44
C THR A 42 22.63 -24.29 -9.29
N ASP A 43 21.92 -23.85 -8.25
CA ASP A 43 22.52 -23.23 -7.07
C ASP A 43 23.44 -24.24 -6.32
N GLN A 44 23.00 -25.49 -6.24
CA GLN A 44 23.79 -26.55 -5.62
C GLN A 44 25.10 -26.83 -6.41
N LEU A 45 25.06 -26.83 -7.74
CA LEU A 45 26.23 -26.95 -8.60
C LEU A 45 27.17 -25.75 -8.41
N ILE A 46 26.69 -24.54 -8.35
CA ILE A 46 27.48 -23.33 -8.07
C ILE A 46 28.19 -23.46 -6.69
N LYS A 47 27.45 -23.84 -5.65
CA LYS A 47 27.99 -24.06 -4.30
C LYS A 47 29.09 -25.14 -4.31
N THR A 48 28.84 -26.26 -4.97
CA THR A 48 29.76 -27.37 -5.10
C THR A 48 31.07 -26.95 -5.78
N THR A 49 30.95 -26.16 -6.85
CA THR A 49 32.08 -25.60 -7.60
C THR A 49 32.91 -24.65 -6.73
N GLN A 50 32.25 -23.78 -5.94
CA GLN A 50 32.95 -22.89 -5.00
C GLN A 50 33.67 -23.64 -3.87
N LEU A 51 33.13 -24.76 -3.38
CA LEU A 51 33.79 -25.61 -2.40
C LEU A 51 35.01 -26.28 -3.02
N ALA A 52 34.88 -26.86 -4.20
CA ALA A 52 35.96 -27.51 -4.92
C ALA A 52 37.11 -26.53 -5.21
N SER A 53 36.82 -25.31 -5.69
CA SER A 53 37.86 -24.31 -6.01
C SER A 53 38.66 -23.83 -4.80
N LYS A 54 38.14 -24.03 -3.59
CA LYS A 54 38.84 -23.76 -2.33
C LYS A 54 39.58 -24.99 -1.76
N GLY A 55 39.63 -26.10 -2.51
CA GLY A 55 40.20 -27.35 -2.05
C GLY A 55 39.39 -28.03 -0.94
N ASN A 56 38.17 -27.64 -0.70
CA ASN A 56 37.32 -28.15 0.38
C ASN A 56 36.63 -29.45 -0.05
N VAL A 57 36.99 -30.57 0.55
CA VAL A 57 36.46 -31.91 0.27
C VAL A 57 34.96 -32.07 0.52
N ALA A 58 34.31 -31.12 1.21
CA ALA A 58 32.87 -31.11 1.41
C ALA A 58 32.09 -31.07 0.08
N TYR A 59 32.72 -30.67 -1.05
CA TYR A 59 32.10 -30.77 -2.37
C TYR A 59 31.62 -32.17 -2.72
N LEU A 60 32.30 -33.24 -2.21
CA LEU A 60 31.92 -34.64 -2.45
C LEU A 60 30.53 -34.97 -1.90
N ALA A 61 30.19 -34.45 -0.72
CA ALA A 61 28.87 -34.65 -0.14
C ALA A 61 27.76 -33.91 -0.97
N GLU A 62 28.06 -32.75 -1.51
CA GLU A 62 27.13 -32.05 -2.39
C GLU A 62 26.93 -32.81 -3.72
N VAL A 63 27.97 -33.37 -4.32
CA VAL A 63 27.86 -34.21 -5.52
C VAL A 63 27.02 -35.45 -5.24
N GLU A 64 27.21 -36.09 -4.08
CA GLU A 64 26.43 -37.26 -3.71
C GLU A 64 24.94 -36.89 -3.53
N ALA A 65 24.63 -35.79 -2.89
CA ALA A 65 23.26 -35.29 -2.77
C ALA A 65 22.62 -35.00 -4.15
N ILE A 66 23.39 -34.43 -5.10
CA ILE A 66 22.93 -34.26 -6.49
C ILE A 66 22.67 -35.63 -7.13
N THR A 67 23.54 -36.61 -6.93
CA THR A 67 23.40 -37.97 -7.46
C THR A 67 22.15 -38.66 -6.94
N GLU A 68 21.99 -38.68 -5.61
CA GLU A 68 20.82 -39.30 -4.96
C GLU A 68 19.52 -38.66 -5.44
N ARG A 69 19.48 -37.35 -5.57
CA ARG A 69 18.30 -36.61 -6.03
C ARG A 69 17.88 -37.02 -7.44
N HIS A 70 18.82 -37.15 -8.38
CA HIS A 70 18.51 -37.56 -9.75
C HIS A 70 18.11 -39.02 -9.82
N HIS A 71 18.78 -39.94 -9.06
CA HIS A 71 18.37 -41.33 -8.95
C HIS A 71 16.96 -41.49 -8.37
N GLN A 72 16.65 -40.76 -7.30
CA GLN A 72 15.31 -40.73 -6.72
C GLN A 72 14.27 -40.23 -7.74
N MET A 73 14.58 -39.16 -8.48
CA MET A 73 13.69 -38.69 -9.52
C MET A 73 13.45 -39.75 -10.59
N VAL A 74 14.47 -40.45 -11.06
CA VAL A 74 14.32 -41.55 -12.03
C VAL A 74 13.44 -42.66 -11.46
N SER A 75 13.66 -43.06 -10.21
CA SER A 75 12.90 -44.09 -9.54
C SER A 75 11.40 -43.72 -9.42
N ASP A 76 11.09 -42.43 -9.13
CA ASP A 76 9.73 -41.96 -8.85
C ASP A 76 8.88 -41.76 -10.11
N VAL A 77 9.52 -41.48 -11.25
CA VAL A 77 8.78 -41.06 -12.46
C VAL A 77 8.93 -41.92 -13.68
N ILE A 78 9.97 -42.74 -13.75
CA ILE A 78 10.27 -43.59 -14.93
C ILE A 78 9.77 -45.02 -14.71
N ALA A 79 9.21 -45.63 -15.72
CA ALA A 79 8.75 -47.00 -15.71
C ALA A 79 9.95 -47.99 -15.43
N PRO A 80 9.75 -49.01 -14.58
CA PRO A 80 10.85 -49.89 -14.11
C PRO A 80 11.73 -50.49 -15.19
N GLU A 81 11.15 -50.85 -16.35
CA GLU A 81 11.85 -51.43 -17.49
C GLU A 81 12.82 -50.46 -18.18
N LYS A 82 12.66 -49.15 -17.96
CA LYS A 82 13.51 -48.12 -18.57
C LYS A 82 14.55 -47.58 -17.57
N GLN A 83 14.34 -47.80 -16.26
CA GLN A 83 15.17 -47.21 -15.20
C GLN A 83 16.65 -47.58 -15.34
N ALA A 84 16.96 -48.86 -15.50
CA ALA A 84 18.35 -49.32 -15.52
C ALA A 84 19.20 -48.63 -16.63
N ARG A 85 18.61 -48.46 -17.81
CA ARG A 85 19.28 -47.78 -18.95
C ARG A 85 19.45 -46.28 -18.66
N LEU A 86 18.44 -45.66 -18.10
CA LEU A 86 18.47 -44.21 -17.85
C LEU A 86 19.46 -43.90 -16.70
N VAL A 87 19.45 -44.69 -15.63
CA VAL A 87 20.41 -44.56 -14.52
C VAL A 87 21.84 -44.65 -15.05
N ALA A 88 22.16 -45.63 -15.90
CA ALA A 88 23.50 -45.74 -16.47
C ALA A 88 23.91 -44.46 -17.25
N ASN A 89 22.99 -43.85 -18.01
CA ASN A 89 23.27 -42.62 -18.71
C ASN A 89 23.42 -41.39 -17.75
N VAL A 90 22.61 -41.32 -16.69
CA VAL A 90 22.72 -40.31 -15.62
C VAL A 90 24.07 -40.46 -14.90
N ASP A 91 24.45 -41.69 -14.55
CA ASP A 91 25.72 -41.97 -13.88
C ASP A 91 26.95 -41.64 -14.73
N ALA A 92 26.87 -41.83 -16.05
CA ALA A 92 27.93 -41.39 -16.96
C ALA A 92 28.14 -39.87 -16.89
N LEU A 93 27.05 -39.08 -16.92
CA LEU A 93 27.13 -37.64 -16.79
C LEU A 93 27.64 -37.19 -15.41
N LEU A 94 27.20 -37.85 -14.34
CA LEU A 94 27.64 -37.57 -12.98
C LEU A 94 29.11 -37.95 -12.78
N GLY A 95 29.59 -39.01 -13.46
CA GLY A 95 30.98 -39.38 -13.48
C GLY A 95 31.88 -38.35 -14.16
N GLU A 96 31.45 -37.79 -15.29
CA GLU A 96 32.11 -36.65 -15.95
C GLU A 96 32.18 -35.45 -14.99
N LEU A 97 31.06 -35.09 -14.36
CA LEU A 97 30.95 -33.96 -13.40
C LEU A 97 31.91 -34.15 -12.22
N ARG A 98 31.95 -35.36 -11.63
CA ARG A 98 32.88 -35.70 -10.53
C ARG A 98 34.33 -35.53 -10.96
N SER A 99 34.69 -35.93 -12.15
CA SER A 99 36.04 -35.83 -12.70
C SER A 99 36.48 -34.36 -12.86
N ILE A 100 35.58 -33.49 -13.39
CA ILE A 100 35.82 -32.05 -13.52
C ILE A 100 36.03 -31.43 -12.16
N LEU A 101 35.10 -31.66 -11.21
CA LEU A 101 35.15 -31.10 -9.86
C LEU A 101 36.38 -31.56 -9.10
N HIS A 102 36.82 -32.80 -9.31
CA HIS A 102 38.06 -33.31 -8.74
C HIS A 102 39.29 -32.55 -9.29
N GLY A 103 39.29 -32.27 -10.60
CA GLY A 103 40.34 -31.45 -11.21
C GLY A 103 40.40 -30.04 -10.63
N VAL A 104 39.24 -29.40 -10.48
CA VAL A 104 39.09 -28.07 -9.86
C VAL A 104 39.60 -28.08 -8.41
N CYS A 105 39.28 -29.15 -7.63
CA CYS A 105 39.72 -29.29 -6.26
C CYS A 105 41.25 -29.44 -6.14
N LEU A 106 41.87 -30.12 -7.07
CA LEU A 106 43.34 -30.31 -7.09
C LEU A 106 44.07 -29.01 -7.49
N ILE A 107 43.54 -28.31 -8.51
CA ILE A 107 44.17 -27.10 -9.04
C ILE A 107 43.86 -25.88 -8.14
N GLN A 108 42.75 -25.91 -7.42
CA GLN A 108 42.22 -24.80 -6.58
C GLN A 108 42.03 -23.48 -7.36
N ASP A 109 41.65 -23.60 -8.64
CA ASP A 109 41.37 -22.51 -9.52
C ASP A 109 40.04 -22.77 -10.29
N LEU A 110 39.31 -21.70 -10.57
CA LEU A 110 38.03 -21.76 -11.22
C LEU A 110 37.92 -20.69 -12.32
N THR A 111 38.11 -21.09 -13.55
CA THR A 111 37.85 -20.20 -14.68
C THR A 111 36.35 -20.13 -14.99
N PRO A 112 35.84 -19.02 -15.57
CA PRO A 112 34.45 -18.91 -16.04
C PRO A 112 34.04 -20.08 -16.95
N LYS A 113 34.91 -20.49 -17.86
CA LYS A 113 34.72 -21.62 -18.76
C LYS A 113 34.46 -22.96 -18.03
N ILE A 114 35.19 -23.24 -16.96
CA ILE A 114 34.99 -24.46 -16.17
C ILE A 114 33.69 -24.36 -15.37
N SER A 115 33.39 -23.18 -14.84
CA SER A 115 32.14 -22.90 -14.12
C SER A 115 30.93 -23.15 -15.02
N ASP A 116 30.95 -22.64 -16.25
CA ASP A 116 29.89 -22.83 -17.23
C ASP A 116 29.70 -24.31 -17.59
N ALA A 117 30.77 -25.02 -17.79
CA ALA A 117 30.75 -26.46 -18.06
C ALA A 117 30.12 -27.27 -16.90
N ILE A 118 30.44 -26.94 -15.63
CA ILE A 118 29.86 -27.61 -14.46
C ILE A 118 28.38 -27.31 -14.31
N VAL A 119 27.98 -26.04 -14.41
CA VAL A 119 26.59 -25.65 -14.23
C VAL A 119 25.69 -26.27 -15.29
N ALA A 120 26.19 -26.46 -16.51
CA ALA A 120 25.46 -27.09 -17.63
C ALA A 120 24.96 -28.52 -17.36
N TYR A 121 25.54 -29.22 -16.38
CA TYR A 121 25.10 -30.58 -16.01
C TYR A 121 23.68 -30.61 -15.45
N GLY A 122 23.18 -29.52 -14.85
CA GLY A 122 21.83 -29.43 -14.35
C GLY A 122 20.81 -29.69 -15.45
N GLU A 123 20.93 -28.97 -16.56
CA GLU A 123 20.00 -29.07 -17.71
C GLU A 123 20.25 -30.35 -18.53
N ARG A 124 21.49 -30.80 -18.64
CA ARG A 124 21.82 -32.08 -19.29
C ARG A 124 21.15 -33.26 -18.59
N LEU A 125 21.16 -33.29 -17.26
CA LEU A 125 20.56 -34.35 -16.46
C LEU A 125 19.01 -34.26 -16.50
N SER A 126 18.44 -33.08 -16.29
CA SER A 126 17.00 -32.90 -16.26
C SER A 126 16.35 -33.18 -17.61
N SER A 127 16.94 -32.70 -18.73
CA SER A 127 16.39 -32.91 -20.07
C SER A 127 16.42 -34.39 -20.47
N LEU A 128 17.44 -35.13 -20.04
CA LEU A 128 17.52 -36.57 -20.29
C LEU A 128 16.39 -37.35 -19.59
N ILE A 129 16.11 -36.99 -18.31
CA ILE A 129 15.03 -37.61 -17.53
C ILE A 129 13.64 -37.26 -18.15
N VAL A 130 13.42 -35.99 -18.50
CA VAL A 130 12.15 -35.55 -19.07
C VAL A 130 11.91 -36.19 -20.45
N ALA A 131 12.94 -36.35 -21.29
CA ALA A 131 12.81 -36.99 -22.57
C ALA A 131 12.41 -38.47 -22.46
N GLU A 132 12.94 -39.21 -21.47
CA GLU A 132 12.56 -40.60 -21.25
C GLU A 132 11.17 -40.78 -20.64
N LEU A 133 10.71 -39.75 -19.89
CA LEU A 133 9.38 -39.72 -19.28
C LEU A 133 8.26 -39.52 -20.31
N ILE A 134 8.50 -38.68 -21.33
CA ILE A 134 7.48 -38.34 -22.35
C ILE A 134 7.47 -39.40 -23.43
N SER A 135 6.31 -39.98 -23.70
CA SER A 135 6.16 -41.04 -24.69
C SER A 135 6.50 -40.55 -26.11
N GLY A 136 7.42 -41.23 -26.78
CA GLY A 136 7.83 -40.89 -28.16
C GLY A 136 8.67 -39.62 -28.29
N ALA A 137 9.19 -39.10 -27.19
CA ALA A 137 10.08 -37.93 -27.24
C ALA A 137 11.52 -38.33 -27.62
N THR A 138 12.18 -37.42 -28.31
CA THR A 138 13.59 -37.53 -28.68
C THR A 138 14.39 -36.48 -27.89
N HIS A 139 15.47 -36.93 -27.22
CA HIS A 139 16.39 -36.05 -26.53
C HIS A 139 17.40 -35.40 -27.46
N TYR A 140 17.58 -34.09 -27.34
CA TYR A 140 18.59 -33.32 -28.07
C TYR A 140 19.48 -32.53 -27.13
N ASP A 141 20.77 -32.47 -27.43
CA ASP A 141 21.70 -31.62 -26.69
C ASP A 141 21.77 -30.23 -27.34
N SER A 142 21.27 -29.21 -26.63
CA SER A 142 21.18 -27.81 -27.12
C SER A 142 22.52 -27.23 -27.56
N ARG A 143 23.62 -27.68 -26.98
CA ARG A 143 24.98 -27.22 -27.33
C ARG A 143 25.35 -27.50 -28.77
N ARG A 144 24.67 -28.45 -29.44
CA ARG A 144 24.91 -28.77 -30.86
C ARG A 144 24.41 -27.69 -31.79
N PHE A 145 23.40 -26.89 -31.39
CA PHE A 145 22.77 -25.90 -32.28
C PHE A 145 22.62 -24.52 -31.66
N ILE A 146 22.73 -24.32 -30.33
CA ILE A 146 22.81 -23.01 -29.73
C ILE A 146 24.27 -22.59 -29.62
N LYS A 147 24.67 -21.59 -30.40
CA LYS A 147 26.05 -21.13 -30.51
C LYS A 147 26.25 -19.75 -29.94
N THR A 148 27.40 -19.54 -29.29
CA THR A 148 27.78 -18.24 -28.73
C THR A 148 29.12 -17.77 -29.28
N VAL A 149 29.34 -16.47 -29.28
CA VAL A 149 30.65 -15.85 -29.56
C VAL A 149 31.11 -15.10 -28.30
N HIS A 150 32.41 -15.03 -28.10
CA HIS A 150 33.00 -14.31 -26.98
C HIS A 150 33.25 -12.85 -27.36
N GLU A 151 32.58 -11.91 -26.70
CA GLU A 151 32.74 -10.48 -26.93
C GLU A 151 32.73 -9.72 -25.60
N SER A 152 33.76 -8.93 -25.35
CA SER A 152 33.87 -8.07 -24.15
C SER A 152 33.60 -8.81 -22.83
N ASP A 153 34.24 -9.95 -22.61
CA ASP A 153 34.11 -10.85 -21.46
C ASP A 153 32.72 -11.47 -21.23
N LYS A 154 31.85 -11.45 -22.27
CA LYS A 154 30.53 -12.08 -22.24
C LYS A 154 30.35 -13.03 -23.40
N HIS A 155 29.58 -14.08 -23.18
CA HIS A 155 29.10 -14.95 -24.22
C HIS A 155 27.80 -14.38 -24.83
N LEU A 156 27.86 -13.89 -26.05
CA LEU A 156 26.71 -13.42 -26.81
C LEU A 156 26.24 -14.50 -27.79
N LEU A 157 24.92 -14.54 -28.02
CA LEU A 157 24.34 -15.48 -28.99
C LEU A 157 24.80 -15.15 -30.42
N ASP A 158 25.33 -16.14 -31.13
CA ASP A 158 25.49 -16.08 -32.55
C ASP A 158 24.16 -16.45 -33.24
N PHE A 159 23.38 -15.43 -33.58
CA PHE A 159 22.07 -15.64 -34.20
C PHE A 159 22.13 -16.37 -35.53
N ASP A 160 23.12 -16.06 -36.38
CA ASP A 160 23.21 -16.62 -37.73
C ASP A 160 23.53 -18.11 -37.71
N ALA A 161 24.58 -18.48 -36.98
CA ALA A 161 24.96 -19.87 -36.79
C ALA A 161 23.85 -20.68 -36.09
N THR A 162 23.29 -20.12 -35.01
CA THR A 162 22.23 -20.77 -34.25
C THR A 162 20.97 -20.99 -35.07
N ASN A 163 20.43 -19.97 -35.75
CA ASN A 163 19.23 -20.10 -36.56
C ASN A 163 19.40 -21.11 -37.71
N ARG A 164 20.56 -21.11 -38.37
CA ARG A 164 20.88 -22.08 -39.42
C ARG A 164 20.86 -23.51 -38.86
N LEU A 165 21.58 -23.78 -37.78
CA LEU A 165 21.68 -25.11 -37.19
C LEU A 165 20.33 -25.62 -36.66
N ILE A 166 19.53 -24.75 -36.04
CA ILE A 166 18.17 -25.07 -35.61
C ILE A 166 17.29 -25.45 -36.82
N THR A 167 17.33 -24.64 -37.88
CA THR A 167 16.50 -24.88 -39.08
C THR A 167 16.94 -26.18 -39.78
N GLU A 168 18.24 -26.46 -39.85
CA GLU A 168 18.79 -27.72 -40.40
C GLU A 168 18.34 -28.92 -39.58
N THR A 169 18.31 -28.80 -38.23
CA THR A 169 17.98 -29.91 -37.33
C THR A 169 16.49 -30.20 -37.22
N PHE A 170 15.64 -29.14 -37.22
CA PHE A 170 14.23 -29.25 -36.89
C PHE A 170 13.27 -28.74 -38.01
N GLY A 171 13.79 -28.15 -39.10
CA GLY A 171 12.99 -27.27 -39.99
C GLY A 171 11.93 -27.93 -40.89
N ARG A 172 12.02 -29.23 -41.27
CA ARG A 172 11.07 -29.88 -42.21
C ARG A 172 10.56 -31.26 -41.83
N GLU A 173 11.16 -31.93 -40.84
CA GLU A 173 10.86 -33.34 -40.52
C GLU A 173 10.44 -33.59 -39.07
N GLN A 174 10.28 -32.55 -38.28
CA GLN A 174 9.89 -32.70 -36.87
C GLN A 174 8.41 -33.13 -36.80
N SER A 175 8.18 -34.41 -36.52
CA SER A 175 6.82 -34.99 -36.43
C SER A 175 6.42 -35.37 -35.01
N GLY A 176 7.37 -35.37 -34.06
CA GLY A 176 7.20 -35.79 -32.68
C GLY A 176 7.49 -34.67 -31.65
N VAL A 177 7.88 -35.09 -30.47
CA VAL A 177 8.30 -34.23 -29.37
C VAL A 177 9.82 -34.22 -29.26
N ALA A 178 10.45 -33.08 -29.45
CA ALA A 178 11.88 -32.88 -29.18
C ALA A 178 12.07 -32.26 -27.79
N VAL A 179 12.86 -32.90 -26.92
CA VAL A 179 13.15 -32.42 -25.55
C VAL A 179 14.62 -32.03 -25.47
N MET A 180 14.89 -30.85 -24.89
CA MET A 180 16.24 -30.34 -24.74
C MET A 180 16.41 -29.53 -23.45
N GLY A 181 17.66 -29.44 -22.98
CA GLY A 181 18.01 -28.52 -21.89
C GLY A 181 18.06 -27.07 -22.39
N GLY A 182 17.43 -26.15 -21.70
CA GLY A 182 17.63 -24.72 -21.93
C GLY A 182 18.95 -24.22 -21.33
N PHE A 183 19.21 -22.90 -21.38
CA PHE A 183 20.36 -22.25 -20.75
C PHE A 183 21.73 -22.59 -21.37
N ILE A 184 21.95 -23.84 -21.75
CA ILE A 184 23.25 -24.37 -22.20
C ILE A 184 23.46 -24.11 -23.72
N ALA A 185 24.70 -23.75 -24.04
CA ALA A 185 25.17 -23.46 -25.38
C ALA A 185 26.60 -23.96 -25.58
N SER A 186 27.19 -23.77 -26.75
CA SER A 186 28.60 -23.89 -26.96
C SER A 186 29.17 -22.72 -27.77
N ASP A 187 30.44 -22.46 -27.58
CA ASP A 187 31.19 -21.50 -28.37
C ASP A 187 31.25 -21.94 -29.83
N ALA A 188 31.00 -21.00 -30.77
CA ALA A 188 30.91 -21.33 -32.21
C ALA A 188 32.23 -21.81 -32.85
N GLU A 189 33.37 -21.39 -32.29
CA GLU A 189 34.68 -21.73 -32.83
C GLU A 189 35.29 -22.95 -32.15
N THR A 190 35.15 -23.04 -30.84
CA THR A 190 35.86 -24.03 -30.01
C THR A 190 35.00 -25.19 -29.53
N ASP A 191 33.68 -25.15 -29.76
CA ASP A 191 32.67 -26.09 -29.25
C ASP A 191 32.67 -26.29 -27.73
N VAL A 192 33.35 -25.43 -27.01
CA VAL A 192 33.38 -25.45 -25.54
C VAL A 192 32.01 -25.05 -24.99
N THR A 193 31.58 -25.75 -23.95
CA THR A 193 30.31 -25.44 -23.27
C THR A 193 30.32 -24.04 -22.72
N THR A 194 29.32 -23.28 -23.07
CA THR A 194 28.97 -21.94 -22.58
C THR A 194 27.55 -21.93 -22.07
N ASN A 195 27.09 -20.82 -21.48
CA ASN A 195 25.71 -20.66 -21.11
C ASN A 195 25.16 -19.26 -21.50
N LEU A 196 23.85 -19.15 -21.53
CA LEU A 196 23.14 -17.92 -21.90
C LEU A 196 22.87 -16.99 -20.71
N GLY A 197 23.43 -17.25 -19.55
CA GLY A 197 23.27 -16.47 -18.35
C GLY A 197 21.87 -16.60 -17.72
N ARG A 198 21.53 -15.63 -16.85
CA ARG A 198 20.25 -15.64 -16.12
C ARG A 198 19.06 -15.71 -17.10
N GLY A 199 18.06 -16.55 -16.81
CA GLY A 199 16.88 -16.73 -17.66
C GLY A 199 17.18 -17.44 -18.98
N GLY A 200 18.36 -18.06 -19.12
CA GLY A 200 18.82 -18.69 -20.36
C GLY A 200 17.90 -19.79 -20.89
N SER A 201 17.13 -20.48 -20.04
CA SER A 201 16.17 -21.49 -20.51
C SER A 201 14.97 -20.85 -21.21
N ASP A 202 14.47 -19.68 -20.73
CA ASP A 202 13.43 -18.90 -21.41
C ASP A 202 13.97 -18.38 -22.73
N TYR A 203 15.22 -17.91 -22.72
CA TYR A 203 15.87 -17.39 -23.90
C TYR A 203 16.12 -18.49 -24.97
N THR A 204 16.57 -19.68 -24.56
CA THR A 204 16.67 -20.85 -25.46
C THR A 204 15.33 -21.15 -26.13
N ALA A 205 14.23 -21.16 -25.37
CA ALA A 205 12.91 -21.44 -25.92
C ALA A 205 12.45 -20.37 -26.90
N ALA A 206 12.75 -19.11 -26.64
CA ALA A 206 12.45 -18.00 -27.55
C ALA A 206 13.28 -18.05 -28.83
N ILE A 207 14.55 -18.39 -28.77
CA ILE A 207 15.44 -18.61 -29.93
C ILE A 207 14.89 -19.74 -30.80
N MET A 208 14.54 -20.86 -30.16
CA MET A 208 13.93 -21.99 -30.88
C MET A 208 12.63 -21.60 -31.55
N ALA A 209 11.74 -20.87 -30.84
CA ALA A 209 10.48 -20.42 -31.38
C ALA A 209 10.68 -19.47 -32.58
N ALA A 210 11.61 -18.54 -32.49
CA ALA A 210 11.89 -17.57 -33.54
C ALA A 210 12.55 -18.23 -34.77
N ALA A 211 13.51 -19.12 -34.57
CA ALA A 211 14.21 -19.81 -35.67
C ALA A 211 13.29 -20.76 -36.49
N LEU A 212 12.27 -21.32 -35.84
CA LEU A 212 11.33 -22.26 -36.44
C LEU A 212 9.99 -21.63 -36.85
N ASP A 213 9.86 -20.29 -36.77
CA ASP A 213 8.61 -19.56 -37.01
C ASP A 213 7.43 -20.24 -36.27
N ALA A 214 7.60 -20.54 -35.01
CA ALA A 214 6.64 -21.27 -34.17
C ALA A 214 5.29 -20.53 -34.10
N GLU A 215 4.22 -21.29 -33.99
CA GLU A 215 2.86 -20.76 -33.77
C GLU A 215 2.72 -20.01 -32.43
N ALA A 216 3.42 -20.49 -31.40
CA ALA A 216 3.42 -19.91 -30.08
C ALA A 216 4.63 -20.37 -29.23
N LEU A 217 5.04 -19.53 -28.30
CA LEU A 217 5.92 -19.88 -27.18
C LEU A 217 5.07 -19.96 -25.91
N GLU A 218 5.07 -21.11 -25.22
CA GLU A 218 4.40 -21.29 -23.96
C GLU A 218 5.44 -21.40 -22.81
N ILE A 219 5.40 -20.47 -21.87
CA ILE A 219 6.26 -20.47 -20.66
C ILE A 219 5.42 -20.96 -19.49
N TRP A 220 5.75 -22.17 -19.03
CA TRP A 220 5.10 -22.82 -17.90
C TRP A 220 5.91 -22.61 -16.61
N THR A 221 5.29 -21.95 -15.64
CA THR A 221 5.91 -21.53 -14.38
C THR A 221 4.98 -21.84 -13.19
N ASP A 222 5.29 -21.34 -12.00
CA ASP A 222 4.52 -21.54 -10.76
C ASP A 222 3.52 -20.39 -10.48
N VAL A 223 3.41 -19.41 -11.37
CA VAL A 223 2.45 -18.31 -11.26
C VAL A 223 1.42 -18.36 -12.38
N ASP A 224 0.24 -17.77 -12.16
CA ASP A 224 -0.87 -17.80 -13.13
C ASP A 224 -0.67 -16.87 -14.35
N GLY A 225 0.46 -16.19 -14.43
CA GLY A 225 0.76 -15.22 -15.47
C GLY A 225 1.33 -13.93 -14.90
N PHE A 226 1.25 -12.87 -15.69
CA PHE A 226 1.55 -11.52 -15.19
C PHE A 226 0.42 -11.04 -14.29
N MET A 227 0.78 -10.49 -13.12
CA MET A 227 -0.17 -9.97 -12.14
C MET A 227 -0.16 -8.44 -12.15
N THR A 228 -1.27 -7.82 -11.77
CA THR A 228 -1.38 -6.35 -11.65
C THR A 228 -0.43 -5.75 -10.61
N ALA A 229 -0.01 -6.54 -9.63
CA ALA A 229 1.06 -6.27 -8.66
C ALA A 229 1.62 -7.59 -8.13
N ASP A 230 2.67 -7.54 -7.31
CA ASP A 230 3.20 -8.72 -6.62
C ASP A 230 2.15 -9.29 -5.64
N PRO A 231 1.62 -10.51 -5.83
CA PRO A 231 0.58 -11.08 -4.98
C PRO A 231 1.05 -11.33 -3.53
N ARG A 232 2.36 -11.35 -3.29
CA ARG A 232 2.94 -11.45 -1.93
C ARG A 232 2.78 -10.14 -1.15
N ILE A 233 2.61 -9.02 -1.86
CA ILE A 233 2.39 -7.69 -1.29
C ILE A 233 0.91 -7.35 -1.31
N ILE A 234 0.22 -7.66 -2.42
CA ILE A 234 -1.19 -7.36 -2.68
C ILE A 234 -1.97 -8.67 -2.86
N PRO A 235 -2.64 -9.20 -1.83
CA PRO A 235 -3.45 -10.41 -1.97
C PRO A 235 -4.56 -10.30 -3.03
N GLY A 236 -5.07 -9.09 -3.27
CA GLY A 236 -6.08 -8.78 -4.28
C GLY A 236 -5.55 -8.57 -5.70
N ALA A 237 -4.24 -8.79 -5.95
CA ALA A 237 -3.69 -8.73 -7.30
C ALA A 237 -4.29 -9.83 -8.18
N PHE A 238 -4.62 -9.50 -9.41
CA PHE A 238 -5.21 -10.43 -10.36
C PHE A 238 -4.39 -10.55 -11.65
N THR A 239 -4.61 -11.63 -12.39
CA THR A 239 -3.86 -11.91 -13.61
C THR A 239 -4.24 -10.93 -14.72
N ILE A 240 -3.26 -10.43 -15.45
CA ILE A 240 -3.41 -9.60 -16.63
C ILE A 240 -3.58 -10.54 -17.82
N ASP A 241 -4.73 -10.51 -18.48
CA ASP A 241 -5.03 -11.41 -19.58
C ASP A 241 -4.10 -11.19 -20.78
N GLU A 242 -3.88 -9.92 -21.17
CA GLU A 242 -3.11 -9.56 -22.35
C GLU A 242 -2.15 -8.40 -22.09
N LEU A 243 -0.96 -8.49 -22.67
CA LEU A 243 0.10 -7.47 -22.61
C LEU A 243 0.71 -7.28 -23.99
N SER A 244 1.14 -6.06 -24.31
CA SER A 244 2.08 -5.85 -25.41
C SER A 244 3.48 -6.35 -25.03
N TYR A 245 4.33 -6.61 -26.03
CA TYR A 245 5.74 -6.99 -25.76
C TYR A 245 6.47 -5.91 -24.94
N ALA A 246 6.18 -4.65 -25.22
CA ALA A 246 6.80 -3.55 -24.52
C ALA A 246 6.32 -3.46 -23.07
N GLU A 247 5.02 -3.59 -22.79
CA GLU A 247 4.49 -3.63 -21.42
C GLU A 247 5.08 -4.78 -20.60
N ALA A 248 5.20 -5.97 -21.21
CA ALA A 248 5.80 -7.14 -20.57
C ALA A 248 7.29 -6.92 -20.25
N MET A 249 8.06 -6.32 -21.18
CA MET A 249 9.45 -5.95 -20.96
C MET A 249 9.62 -4.97 -19.80
N GLU A 250 8.80 -3.93 -19.76
CA GLU A 250 8.85 -2.93 -18.69
C GLU A 250 8.55 -3.53 -17.31
N LEU A 251 7.50 -4.34 -17.21
CA LEU A 251 7.18 -5.04 -15.96
C LEU A 251 8.32 -5.95 -15.48
N CYS A 252 8.96 -6.67 -16.41
CA CYS A 252 10.06 -7.57 -16.09
C CYS A 252 11.34 -6.82 -15.68
N ASN A 253 11.66 -5.71 -16.33
CA ASN A 253 12.83 -4.89 -16.02
C ASN A 253 12.74 -4.29 -14.60
N PHE A 254 11.53 -3.97 -14.14
CA PHE A 254 11.28 -3.41 -12.83
C PHE A 254 10.87 -4.44 -11.77
N GLY A 255 11.15 -5.75 -11.96
CA GLY A 255 11.10 -6.73 -10.88
C GLY A 255 10.04 -7.82 -11.01
N ALA A 256 9.15 -7.80 -12.00
CA ALA A 256 8.26 -8.92 -12.27
C ALA A 256 9.07 -10.12 -12.81
N LYS A 257 9.37 -11.08 -11.93
CA LYS A 257 10.19 -12.27 -12.26
C LYS A 257 9.37 -13.35 -12.96
N VAL A 258 8.65 -12.97 -14.03
CA VAL A 258 7.77 -13.88 -14.76
C VAL A 258 8.43 -14.42 -16.03
N VAL A 259 9.03 -13.52 -16.81
CA VAL A 259 9.77 -13.84 -18.04
C VAL A 259 11.09 -13.07 -18.02
N TYR A 260 12.16 -13.67 -18.49
CA TYR A 260 13.43 -12.97 -18.65
C TYR A 260 13.36 -11.98 -19.82
N PRO A 261 13.60 -10.66 -19.61
CA PRO A 261 13.38 -9.65 -20.66
C PRO A 261 14.00 -9.93 -22.03
N PRO A 262 15.27 -10.40 -22.14
CA PRO A 262 15.86 -10.75 -23.42
C PRO A 262 15.12 -11.85 -24.20
N THR A 263 14.32 -12.67 -23.52
CA THR A 263 13.47 -13.71 -24.14
C THR A 263 12.44 -13.12 -25.09
N ILE A 264 11.98 -11.91 -24.83
CA ILE A 264 10.92 -11.28 -25.61
C ILE A 264 11.42 -10.84 -27.00
N TYR A 265 12.69 -10.46 -27.12
CA TYR A 265 13.24 -9.89 -28.33
C TYR A 265 13.15 -10.79 -29.57
N PRO A 266 13.62 -12.07 -29.57
CA PRO A 266 13.55 -12.92 -30.78
C PRO A 266 12.13 -13.15 -31.27
N VAL A 267 11.20 -13.42 -30.36
CA VAL A 267 9.80 -13.73 -30.70
C VAL A 267 9.00 -12.47 -31.09
N CYS A 268 9.34 -11.31 -30.53
CA CYS A 268 8.75 -10.02 -30.89
C CYS A 268 9.01 -9.68 -32.35
N GLN A 269 10.23 -9.88 -32.86
CA GLN A 269 10.58 -9.65 -34.27
C GLN A 269 9.76 -10.50 -35.22
N LYS A 270 9.36 -11.69 -34.81
CA LYS A 270 8.58 -12.66 -35.58
C LYS A 270 7.06 -12.57 -35.32
N ASN A 271 6.63 -11.67 -34.38
CA ASN A 271 5.24 -11.58 -33.92
C ASN A 271 4.69 -12.90 -33.35
N ILE A 272 5.52 -13.71 -32.70
CA ILE A 272 5.14 -14.99 -32.11
C ILE A 272 4.56 -14.69 -30.70
N PRO A 273 3.30 -15.07 -30.39
CA PRO A 273 2.72 -14.84 -29.10
C PRO A 273 3.40 -15.68 -28.02
N ILE A 274 3.60 -15.07 -26.83
CA ILE A 274 4.09 -15.75 -25.64
C ILE A 274 2.92 -15.96 -24.69
N TYR A 275 2.67 -17.21 -24.30
CA TYR A 275 1.71 -17.55 -23.27
C TYR A 275 2.45 -17.87 -21.98
N VAL A 276 2.09 -17.20 -20.89
CA VAL A 276 2.60 -17.52 -19.56
C VAL A 276 1.49 -18.25 -18.79
N LYS A 277 1.79 -19.47 -18.36
CA LYS A 277 0.81 -20.40 -17.78
C LYS A 277 1.33 -21.06 -16.52
N ASN A 278 0.41 -21.45 -15.65
CA ASN A 278 0.73 -22.15 -14.41
C ASN A 278 0.83 -23.67 -14.64
N ALA A 279 2.02 -24.24 -14.38
CA ALA A 279 2.24 -25.69 -14.53
C ALA A 279 1.45 -26.54 -13.52
N PHE A 280 1.06 -25.96 -12.39
CA PHE A 280 0.28 -26.63 -11.34
C PHE A 280 -1.22 -26.37 -11.45
N ARG A 281 -1.61 -25.39 -12.25
CA ARG A 281 -3.01 -25.07 -12.60
C ARG A 281 -3.17 -24.86 -14.10
N PRO A 282 -3.06 -25.93 -14.91
CA PRO A 282 -3.06 -25.83 -16.36
C PRO A 282 -4.35 -25.27 -16.98
N GLU A 283 -5.46 -25.33 -16.24
CA GLU A 283 -6.75 -24.78 -16.64
C GLU A 283 -6.83 -23.26 -16.46
N ALA A 284 -5.93 -22.65 -15.69
CA ALA A 284 -5.88 -21.20 -15.56
C ALA A 284 -5.57 -20.56 -16.93
N LYS A 285 -6.29 -19.48 -17.26
CA LYS A 285 -6.18 -18.81 -18.57
C LYS A 285 -4.76 -18.34 -18.87
N GLY A 286 -4.04 -17.90 -17.83
CA GLY A 286 -2.71 -17.32 -17.97
C GLY A 286 -2.72 -15.92 -18.60
N SER A 287 -1.53 -15.46 -18.98
CA SER A 287 -1.33 -14.20 -19.71
C SER A 287 -0.84 -14.47 -21.12
N VAL A 288 -1.27 -13.66 -22.08
CA VAL A 288 -0.70 -13.67 -23.43
C VAL A 288 0.02 -12.36 -23.72
N ILE A 289 1.22 -12.45 -24.26
CA ILE A 289 2.03 -11.32 -24.74
C ILE A 289 2.01 -11.37 -26.24
N ARG A 290 1.54 -10.30 -26.89
CA ARG A 290 1.44 -10.21 -28.34
C ARG A 290 1.47 -8.76 -28.83
N LYS A 291 1.78 -8.54 -30.11
CA LYS A 291 1.89 -7.22 -30.72
C LYS A 291 0.60 -6.41 -30.59
N ASP A 292 -0.52 -7.01 -30.97
CA ASP A 292 -1.83 -6.37 -31.02
C ASP A 292 -2.66 -6.76 -29.78
N ALA A 293 -2.12 -6.50 -28.59
CA ALA A 293 -2.84 -6.75 -27.35
C ALA A 293 -4.10 -5.90 -27.29
N ALA A 294 -5.22 -6.51 -26.88
CA ALA A 294 -6.49 -5.80 -26.77
C ALA A 294 -6.35 -4.60 -25.79
N PRO A 295 -6.87 -3.42 -26.19
CA PRO A 295 -6.85 -2.27 -25.29
C PRO A 295 -7.64 -2.60 -24.03
N SER A 296 -7.00 -2.54 -22.85
CA SER A 296 -7.74 -2.60 -21.60
C SER A 296 -8.53 -1.30 -21.41
N GLY A 297 -9.67 -1.36 -20.72
CA GLY A 297 -10.38 -0.15 -20.32
C GLY A 297 -9.58 0.72 -19.34
N ARG A 298 -8.48 0.18 -18.76
CA ARG A 298 -7.65 0.84 -17.74
C ARG A 298 -6.39 1.45 -18.34
N PRO A 299 -5.94 2.61 -17.85
CA PRO A 299 -4.72 3.27 -18.35
C PRO A 299 -3.44 2.53 -17.95
N ILE A 300 -3.48 1.79 -16.84
CA ILE A 300 -2.35 1.07 -16.25
C ILE A 300 -2.60 -0.43 -16.37
N ARG A 301 -1.56 -1.19 -16.71
CA ARG A 301 -1.57 -2.65 -16.80
C ARG A 301 -1.09 -3.31 -15.53
N GLY A 302 0.01 -2.80 -14.95
CA GLY A 302 0.62 -3.39 -13.77
C GLY A 302 1.53 -2.44 -13.03
N ILE A 303 1.82 -2.82 -11.79
CA ILE A 303 2.78 -2.17 -10.91
C ILE A 303 3.87 -3.18 -10.58
N SER A 304 5.11 -2.81 -10.87
CA SER A 304 6.28 -3.61 -10.56
C SER A 304 7.20 -2.90 -9.59
N SER A 305 8.04 -3.63 -8.86
CA SER A 305 8.96 -3.02 -7.90
C SER A 305 10.24 -3.82 -7.69
N VAL A 306 11.33 -3.10 -7.44
CA VAL A 306 12.61 -3.65 -6.97
C VAL A 306 12.78 -3.23 -5.52
N LYS A 307 12.78 -4.22 -4.62
CA LYS A 307 12.77 -3.99 -3.17
C LYS A 307 14.03 -3.32 -2.66
N ASP A 308 15.20 -3.75 -3.14
CA ASP A 308 16.50 -3.29 -2.67
C ASP A 308 17.15 -2.43 -3.76
N THR A 309 17.06 -1.13 -3.59
CA THR A 309 17.58 -0.12 -4.51
C THR A 309 18.42 0.88 -3.72
N SER A 310 19.52 1.32 -4.31
CA SER A 310 20.31 2.46 -3.84
C SER A 310 20.41 3.49 -4.95
N THR A 311 20.54 4.75 -4.56
CA THR A 311 20.78 5.84 -5.51
C THR A 311 22.17 6.41 -5.29
N VAL A 312 22.87 6.68 -6.41
CA VAL A 312 24.13 7.40 -6.45
C VAL A 312 23.92 8.68 -7.23
N THR A 313 24.15 9.82 -6.58
CA THR A 313 23.99 11.13 -7.20
C THR A 313 25.34 11.79 -7.43
N VAL A 314 25.64 12.06 -8.69
CA VAL A 314 26.78 12.89 -9.12
C VAL A 314 26.29 14.31 -9.31
N SER A 315 26.93 15.29 -8.69
CA SER A 315 26.49 16.69 -8.75
C SER A 315 27.63 17.67 -8.77
N GLY A 316 27.40 18.83 -9.40
CA GLY A 316 28.36 19.94 -9.41
C GLY A 316 28.04 20.97 -10.46
N LEU A 317 28.49 22.23 -10.22
CA LEU A 317 28.29 23.32 -11.16
C LEU A 317 29.10 23.13 -12.45
N ALA A 318 30.20 22.40 -12.40
CA ALA A 318 31.03 22.06 -13.56
C ALA A 318 30.36 21.07 -14.53
N MET A 319 29.20 20.53 -14.20
CA MET A 319 28.43 19.68 -15.11
C MET A 319 27.63 20.52 -16.13
N VAL A 320 27.25 21.75 -15.78
CA VAL A 320 26.36 22.60 -16.58
C VAL A 320 26.98 23.00 -17.90
N GLY A 321 26.35 22.63 -19.02
CA GLY A 321 26.83 22.98 -20.37
C GLY A 321 28.13 22.29 -20.79
N VAL A 322 28.62 21.31 -20.02
CA VAL A 322 29.88 20.59 -20.33
C VAL A 322 29.55 19.31 -21.10
N ILE A 323 29.98 19.26 -22.35
CA ILE A 323 29.76 18.10 -23.21
C ILE A 323 30.58 16.92 -22.71
N GLY A 324 29.95 15.78 -22.57
CA GLY A 324 30.59 14.49 -22.31
C GLY A 324 30.65 14.06 -20.86
N VAL A 325 30.09 14.78 -19.89
CA VAL A 325 30.02 14.34 -18.47
C VAL A 325 29.29 13.01 -18.35
N ASN A 326 28.11 12.89 -18.94
CA ASN A 326 27.35 11.63 -18.94
C ASN A 326 28.13 10.47 -19.58
N ARG A 327 28.90 10.72 -20.67
CA ARG A 327 29.77 9.70 -21.25
C ARG A 327 30.80 9.20 -20.21
N ARG A 328 31.45 10.07 -19.49
CA ARG A 328 32.41 9.72 -18.45
C ARG A 328 31.75 8.88 -17.36
N ILE A 329 30.59 9.32 -16.83
CA ILE A 329 29.81 8.58 -15.83
C ILE A 329 29.53 7.15 -16.31
N PHE A 330 28.86 7.00 -17.46
CA PHE A 330 28.46 5.67 -17.95
C PHE A 330 29.64 4.79 -18.41
N THR A 331 30.72 5.39 -18.95
CA THR A 331 31.91 4.63 -19.32
C THR A 331 32.60 4.07 -18.07
N THR A 332 32.71 4.86 -17.01
CA THR A 332 33.29 4.44 -15.73
C THR A 332 32.50 3.31 -15.10
N LEU A 333 31.18 3.43 -15.07
CA LEU A 333 30.31 2.38 -14.51
C LEU A 333 30.35 1.09 -15.36
N ALA A 334 30.34 1.23 -16.68
CA ALA A 334 30.45 0.08 -17.59
C ALA A 334 31.76 -0.66 -17.44
N ALA A 335 32.90 0.07 -17.29
CA ALA A 335 34.21 -0.52 -17.03
C ALA A 335 34.27 -1.27 -15.68
N GLY A 336 33.49 -0.80 -14.69
CA GLY A 336 33.29 -1.48 -13.41
C GLY A 336 32.27 -2.64 -13.44
N GLY A 337 31.67 -2.94 -14.58
CA GLY A 337 30.64 -3.97 -14.71
C GLY A 337 29.32 -3.64 -14.02
N ILE A 338 29.09 -2.36 -13.66
CA ILE A 338 27.95 -1.88 -12.89
C ILE A 338 26.75 -1.60 -13.81
N SER A 339 25.59 -2.17 -13.45
CA SER A 339 24.34 -1.98 -14.18
C SER A 339 23.45 -0.93 -13.52
N VAL A 340 23.04 0.07 -14.31
CA VAL A 340 22.11 1.14 -13.90
C VAL A 340 20.76 0.85 -14.52
N PHE A 341 19.70 0.76 -13.69
CA PHE A 341 18.35 0.45 -14.20
C PHE A 341 17.39 1.65 -14.22
N MET A 342 17.74 2.77 -13.61
CA MET A 342 16.99 4.02 -13.71
C MET A 342 17.96 5.23 -13.63
N VAL A 343 17.71 6.24 -14.44
CA VAL A 343 18.46 7.49 -14.46
C VAL A 343 17.52 8.66 -14.34
N ALA A 344 17.76 9.55 -13.40
CA ALA A 344 17.06 10.82 -13.28
C ALA A 344 18.05 11.97 -13.38
N GLN A 345 17.85 12.87 -14.34
CA GLN A 345 18.72 14.03 -14.55
C GLN A 345 17.92 15.32 -14.46
N ASN A 346 18.45 16.30 -13.75
CA ASN A 346 17.84 17.62 -13.65
C ASN A 346 17.97 18.39 -14.98
N SER A 347 16.95 19.19 -15.32
CA SER A 347 16.97 20.07 -16.49
C SER A 347 18.09 21.12 -16.43
N SER A 348 18.58 21.45 -15.24
CA SER A 348 19.72 22.35 -15.02
C SER A 348 21.07 21.66 -15.26
N GLU A 349 21.10 20.37 -15.55
CA GLU A 349 22.32 19.57 -15.72
C GLU A 349 23.27 19.56 -14.50
N THR A 350 22.83 20.09 -13.36
CA THR A 350 23.64 20.17 -12.13
C THR A 350 23.79 18.86 -11.38
N SER A 351 22.95 17.88 -11.67
CA SER A 351 23.01 16.58 -11.03
C SER A 351 22.41 15.46 -11.89
N THR A 352 23.00 14.27 -11.76
CA THR A 352 22.50 13.02 -12.33
C THR A 352 22.39 11.98 -11.21
N THR A 353 21.21 11.46 -10.99
CA THR A 353 20.92 10.39 -10.01
C THR A 353 20.76 9.07 -10.73
N LEU A 354 21.50 8.07 -10.28
CA LEU A 354 21.59 6.74 -10.87
C LEU A 354 21.06 5.71 -9.87
N CYS A 355 20.16 4.83 -10.29
CA CYS A 355 19.62 3.77 -9.45
C CYS A 355 20.24 2.43 -9.82
N MET A 356 20.66 1.68 -8.79
CA MET A 356 21.36 0.40 -8.93
C MET A 356 21.17 -0.46 -7.68
N THR A 357 21.76 -1.66 -7.69
CA THR A 357 21.76 -2.52 -6.50
C THR A 357 22.62 -1.91 -5.38
N PRO A 358 22.36 -2.22 -4.09
CA PRO A 358 23.16 -1.68 -2.98
C PRO A 358 24.63 -2.05 -3.05
N ASP A 359 24.96 -3.22 -3.57
CA ASP A 359 26.36 -3.67 -3.70
C ASP A 359 27.09 -2.89 -4.80
N ASP A 360 26.45 -2.73 -5.96
CA ASP A 360 26.96 -1.93 -7.08
C ASP A 360 27.10 -0.45 -6.71
N ALA A 361 26.22 0.09 -5.89
CA ALA A 361 26.19 1.51 -5.54
C ALA A 361 27.44 1.94 -4.75
N ARG A 362 27.95 1.11 -3.86
CA ARG A 362 29.18 1.41 -3.10
C ARG A 362 30.41 1.46 -4.02
N GLU A 363 30.50 0.51 -4.92
CA GLU A 363 31.60 0.48 -5.90
C GLU A 363 31.47 1.62 -6.92
N ALA A 364 30.22 1.95 -7.34
CA ALA A 364 29.94 3.09 -8.21
C ALA A 364 30.44 4.41 -7.61
N CYS A 365 30.18 4.68 -6.34
CA CYS A 365 30.68 5.88 -5.67
C CYS A 365 32.22 5.93 -5.73
N ARG A 366 32.88 4.83 -5.37
CA ARG A 366 34.35 4.77 -5.40
C ARG A 366 34.93 5.04 -6.80
N LEU A 367 34.35 4.45 -7.82
CA LEU A 367 34.80 4.60 -9.20
C LEU A 367 34.52 6.03 -9.73
N LEU A 368 33.35 6.59 -9.44
CA LEU A 368 32.98 7.94 -9.87
C LEU A 368 33.80 9.02 -9.16
N ASP A 369 34.06 8.86 -7.85
CA ASP A 369 34.93 9.79 -7.12
C ASP A 369 36.37 9.76 -7.63
N ALA A 370 36.87 8.60 -8.05
CA ALA A 370 38.17 8.47 -8.69
C ALA A 370 38.20 9.14 -10.09
N GLU A 371 37.15 8.92 -10.90
CA GLU A 371 37.03 9.52 -12.24
C GLU A 371 36.98 11.05 -12.20
N PHE A 372 36.27 11.62 -11.22
CA PHE A 372 36.06 13.06 -11.07
C PHE A 372 36.95 13.67 -9.96
N ALA A 373 38.03 13.01 -9.57
CA ALA A 373 38.87 13.43 -8.45
C ALA A 373 39.43 14.85 -8.60
N ALA A 374 39.79 15.27 -9.81
CA ALA A 374 40.31 16.62 -10.09
C ALA A 374 39.24 17.70 -9.87
N GLU A 375 38.04 17.48 -10.44
CA GLU A 375 36.91 18.40 -10.33
C GLU A 375 36.37 18.47 -8.88
N ILE A 376 36.47 17.38 -8.13
CA ILE A 376 36.12 17.35 -6.71
C ILE A 376 37.14 18.12 -5.87
N ALA A 377 38.44 17.94 -6.14
CA ALA A 377 39.49 18.65 -5.43
C ALA A 377 39.44 20.17 -5.67
N ASP A 378 39.05 20.60 -6.88
CA ASP A 378 38.88 21.98 -7.24
C ASP A 378 37.55 22.60 -6.74
N GLY A 379 36.68 21.80 -6.12
CA GLY A 379 35.36 22.23 -5.65
C GLY A 379 34.32 22.47 -6.77
N ALA A 380 34.62 22.08 -7.99
CA ALA A 380 33.76 22.20 -9.16
C ALA A 380 32.67 21.11 -9.22
N MET A 381 32.95 19.94 -8.61
CA MET A 381 32.01 18.87 -8.41
C MET A 381 32.01 18.41 -6.94
N ASN A 382 30.90 17.82 -6.51
CA ASN A 382 30.80 17.18 -5.21
C ASN A 382 31.17 15.69 -5.32
N ALA A 383 31.67 15.11 -4.23
CA ALA A 383 31.77 13.66 -4.14
C ALA A 383 30.40 13.00 -4.36
N ALA A 384 30.39 11.81 -4.93
CA ALA A 384 29.17 11.06 -5.20
C ALA A 384 28.40 10.75 -3.91
N VAL A 385 27.10 11.05 -3.90
CA VAL A 385 26.25 10.86 -2.73
C VAL A 385 25.48 9.55 -2.87
N LEU A 386 25.71 8.63 -1.93
CA LEU A 386 25.01 7.37 -1.81
C LEU A 386 23.80 7.52 -0.88
N VAL A 387 22.63 7.01 -1.30
CA VAL A 387 21.47 6.83 -0.44
C VAL A 387 21.00 5.37 -0.55
N ASP A 388 21.07 4.65 0.57
CA ASP A 388 20.64 3.27 0.73
C ASP A 388 19.22 3.19 1.32
N GLY A 389 18.67 1.97 1.40
CA GLY A 389 17.38 1.72 2.05
C GLY A 389 16.17 2.15 1.24
N LEU A 390 16.32 2.20 -0.07
CA LEU A 390 15.29 2.60 -1.02
C LEU A 390 14.67 1.40 -1.74
N SER A 391 13.58 1.66 -2.44
CA SER A 391 12.92 0.75 -3.36
C SER A 391 12.46 1.51 -4.59
N SER A 392 12.61 0.92 -5.77
CA SER A 392 12.05 1.48 -6.99
C SER A 392 10.69 0.87 -7.30
N VAL A 393 9.78 1.69 -7.82
CA VAL A 393 8.44 1.30 -8.24
C VAL A 393 8.23 1.82 -9.67
N ALA A 394 7.69 0.97 -10.52
CA ALA A 394 7.29 1.32 -11.88
C ALA A 394 5.81 1.02 -12.08
N VAL A 395 5.09 2.01 -12.57
CA VAL A 395 3.70 1.89 -13.03
C VAL A 395 3.73 1.79 -14.55
N VAL A 396 3.22 0.69 -15.08
CA VAL A 396 3.35 0.34 -16.51
C VAL A 396 1.99 0.34 -17.21
N GLY A 397 1.92 0.95 -18.38
CA GLY A 397 0.76 0.90 -19.25
C GLY A 397 0.92 1.79 -20.50
N GLU A 398 0.73 1.24 -21.66
CA GLU A 398 0.89 1.92 -22.95
C GLU A 398 0.00 3.16 -23.09
N ARG A 399 -1.19 3.13 -22.48
CA ARG A 399 -2.17 4.23 -22.55
C ARG A 399 -1.84 5.44 -21.67
N MET A 400 -0.99 5.28 -20.67
CA MET A 400 -0.62 6.39 -19.76
C MET A 400 -0.09 7.60 -20.53
N ARG A 401 0.66 7.35 -21.59
CA ARG A 401 1.27 8.37 -22.45
C ARG A 401 0.26 9.36 -23.05
N HIS A 402 -0.95 8.89 -23.38
CA HIS A 402 -1.97 9.65 -24.10
C HIS A 402 -3.13 10.09 -23.20
N MET A 403 -3.11 9.77 -21.92
CA MET A 403 -4.16 10.13 -20.97
C MET A 403 -3.71 11.28 -20.09
N ALA A 404 -4.36 12.43 -20.26
CA ALA A 404 -4.14 13.58 -19.38
C ALA A 404 -4.54 13.22 -17.93
N GLY A 405 -3.75 13.69 -16.97
CA GLY A 405 -4.06 13.58 -15.55
C GLY A 405 -3.49 12.35 -14.83
N ILE A 406 -3.03 11.28 -15.53
CA ILE A 406 -2.54 10.05 -14.89
C ILE A 406 -1.37 10.33 -13.93
N ALA A 407 -0.34 11.06 -14.38
CA ALA A 407 0.77 11.43 -13.52
C ALA A 407 0.31 12.30 -12.33
N GLY A 408 -0.62 13.23 -12.56
CA GLY A 408 -1.22 14.04 -11.50
C GLY A 408 -1.97 13.19 -10.47
N GLN A 409 -2.77 12.22 -10.91
CA GLN A 409 -3.47 11.28 -10.04
C GLN A 409 -2.46 10.45 -9.21
N LEU A 410 -1.43 9.89 -9.86
CA LEU A 410 -0.40 9.10 -9.19
C LEU A 410 0.29 9.90 -8.09
N PHE A 411 0.83 11.07 -8.40
CA PHE A 411 1.53 11.89 -7.41
C PHE A 411 0.59 12.43 -6.32
N SER A 412 -0.66 12.75 -6.65
CA SER A 412 -1.66 13.16 -5.66
C SER A 412 -1.98 12.05 -4.67
N VAL A 413 -2.15 10.82 -5.15
CA VAL A 413 -2.42 9.65 -4.32
C VAL A 413 -1.23 9.37 -3.39
N LEU A 414 0.00 9.42 -3.89
CA LEU A 414 1.20 9.24 -3.07
C LEU A 414 1.33 10.34 -2.01
N GLY A 415 1.16 11.60 -2.40
CA GLY A 415 1.25 12.76 -1.51
C GLY A 415 0.22 12.74 -0.38
N ARG A 416 -1.06 12.45 -0.69
CA ARG A 416 -2.14 12.32 0.32
C ARG A 416 -1.85 11.22 1.35
N ASN A 417 -1.13 10.19 0.95
CA ASN A 417 -0.74 9.08 1.83
C ASN A 417 0.64 9.28 2.50
N GLY A 418 1.23 10.47 2.36
CA GLY A 418 2.50 10.83 3.00
C GLY A 418 3.71 10.10 2.44
N ILE A 419 3.64 9.64 1.19
CA ILE A 419 4.73 8.95 0.52
C ILE A 419 5.60 9.98 -0.20
N SER A 420 6.86 10.09 0.24
CA SER A 420 7.86 10.95 -0.38
C SER A 420 8.56 10.23 -1.52
N ILE A 421 8.84 10.96 -2.60
CA ILE A 421 9.54 10.45 -3.78
C ILE A 421 10.97 11.00 -3.77
N ASN A 422 11.96 10.10 -3.79
CA ASN A 422 13.37 10.46 -3.80
C ASN A 422 13.89 10.79 -5.19
N ALA A 423 13.42 10.06 -6.21
CA ALA A 423 13.75 10.28 -7.61
C ALA A 423 12.61 9.79 -8.48
N THR A 424 12.46 10.38 -9.68
CA THR A 424 11.46 9.95 -10.66
C THR A 424 12.03 10.02 -12.07
N ALA A 425 11.62 9.07 -12.92
CA ALA A 425 11.94 9.07 -14.33
C ALA A 425 10.65 8.84 -15.14
N MET A 426 10.45 9.64 -16.17
CA MET A 426 9.35 9.54 -17.12
C MET A 426 9.82 10.03 -18.47
N GLY A 427 10.04 9.14 -19.42
CA GLY A 427 10.45 9.50 -20.77
C GLY A 427 9.26 9.88 -21.67
N GLY A 428 9.51 10.69 -22.69
CA GLY A 428 8.46 11.15 -23.62
C GLY A 428 7.88 10.05 -24.52
N GLN A 429 8.55 8.91 -24.60
CA GLN A 429 8.08 7.72 -25.31
C GLN A 429 7.88 6.51 -24.41
N GLU A 430 8.08 6.63 -23.12
CA GLU A 430 8.02 5.54 -22.18
C GLU A 430 6.59 5.16 -21.79
N MET A 431 6.39 3.86 -21.65
CA MET A 431 5.13 3.26 -21.21
C MET A 431 5.09 3.06 -19.70
N ASN A 432 6.10 3.60 -19.01
CA ASN A 432 6.20 3.53 -17.56
C ASN A 432 6.43 4.90 -16.93
N LEU A 433 6.03 5.02 -15.68
CA LEU A 433 6.43 6.06 -14.77
C LEU A 433 7.13 5.38 -13.60
N SER A 434 8.43 5.59 -13.50
CA SER A 434 9.28 4.99 -12.47
C SER A 434 9.62 6.02 -11.40
N PHE A 435 9.63 5.60 -10.15
CA PHE A 435 10.05 6.45 -9.05
C PHE A 435 10.62 5.63 -7.89
N VAL A 436 11.35 6.32 -7.01
CA VAL A 436 12.05 5.72 -5.88
C VAL A 436 11.46 6.25 -4.59
N VAL A 437 11.17 5.33 -3.66
CA VAL A 437 10.64 5.62 -2.34
C VAL A 437 11.50 4.96 -1.26
N GLU A 438 11.35 5.35 0.00
CA GLU A 438 11.93 4.63 1.12
C GLU A 438 11.41 3.18 1.18
N ARG A 439 12.28 2.22 1.48
CA ARG A 439 11.93 0.80 1.56
C ARG A 439 10.77 0.53 2.55
N ALA A 440 10.75 1.25 3.66
CA ALA A 440 9.68 1.15 4.64
C ALA A 440 8.30 1.51 4.07
N GLN A 441 8.26 2.39 3.05
CA GLN A 441 7.03 2.83 2.40
C GLN A 441 6.58 1.95 1.22
N LEU A 442 7.41 0.98 0.79
CA LEU A 442 7.15 0.19 -0.42
C LEU A 442 5.76 -0.47 -0.41
N ARG A 443 5.44 -1.19 0.68
CA ARG A 443 4.15 -1.90 0.80
C ARG A 443 2.98 -0.93 0.70
N LYS A 444 3.04 0.18 1.43
CA LYS A 444 2.03 1.24 1.40
C LYS A 444 1.89 1.84 0.00
N THR A 445 3.01 2.12 -0.65
CA THR A 445 3.06 2.67 -2.01
C THR A 445 2.33 1.78 -3.01
N ILE A 446 2.65 0.47 -3.03
CA ILE A 446 2.03 -0.46 -3.97
C ILE A 446 0.54 -0.63 -3.68
N ASN A 447 0.13 -0.72 -2.40
CA ASN A 447 -1.28 -0.82 -2.00
C ASN A 447 -2.08 0.40 -2.49
N VAL A 448 -1.61 1.61 -2.19
CA VAL A 448 -2.26 2.87 -2.56
C VAL A 448 -2.43 3.00 -4.08
N LEU A 449 -1.40 2.65 -4.83
CA LEU A 449 -1.47 2.70 -6.29
C LEU A 449 -2.38 1.62 -6.86
N HIS A 450 -2.28 0.39 -6.34
CA HIS A 450 -3.13 -0.71 -6.80
C HIS A 450 -4.61 -0.42 -6.54
N ASP A 451 -4.93 0.08 -5.35
CA ASP A 451 -6.27 0.51 -4.98
C ASP A 451 -6.78 1.60 -5.95
N SER A 452 -6.02 2.66 -6.14
CA SER A 452 -6.38 3.79 -7.00
C SER A 452 -6.59 3.46 -8.47
N PHE A 453 -5.87 2.47 -9.02
CA PHE A 453 -5.85 2.22 -10.46
C PHE A 453 -6.46 0.89 -10.88
N PHE A 454 -6.55 -0.09 -10.01
CA PHE A 454 -7.05 -1.42 -10.32
C PHE A 454 -8.32 -1.80 -9.57
N LEU A 455 -8.47 -1.35 -8.33
CA LEU A 455 -9.65 -1.59 -7.52
C LEU A 455 -10.64 -0.42 -7.57
N SER A 456 -10.55 0.44 -8.57
CA SER A 456 -11.36 1.66 -8.72
C SER A 456 -12.88 1.45 -8.77
N GLU A 457 -13.37 0.24 -8.57
CA GLU A 457 -14.77 0.01 -8.19
C GLU A 457 -15.01 0.29 -6.71
N HIS A 458 -13.94 0.34 -5.87
CA HIS A 458 -14.05 0.52 -4.42
C HIS A 458 -12.91 1.39 -3.89
N GLU A 459 -13.25 2.37 -3.04
CA GLU A 459 -12.31 3.13 -2.21
C GLU A 459 -12.26 2.48 -0.83
N ASP A 460 -11.08 2.06 -0.36
CA ASP A 460 -10.91 1.48 0.98
C ASP A 460 -10.57 2.58 1.98
N LEU A 461 -11.34 2.70 3.07
CA LEU A 461 -10.98 3.45 4.27
C LEU A 461 -10.62 2.50 5.41
N ASN A 462 -9.43 2.65 5.95
CA ASN A 462 -8.92 1.85 7.05
C ASN A 462 -9.21 2.56 8.38
N LEU A 463 -10.15 2.02 9.15
CA LEU A 463 -10.66 2.63 10.38
C LEU A 463 -9.95 2.07 11.61
N PHE A 464 -9.50 2.98 12.48
CA PHE A 464 -8.97 2.70 13.82
C PHE A 464 -9.89 3.35 14.85
N VAL A 465 -10.75 2.57 15.47
CA VAL A 465 -11.77 3.08 16.43
C VAL A 465 -11.25 2.98 17.86
N CYS A 466 -11.08 4.13 18.49
CA CYS A 466 -10.68 4.27 19.89
C CYS A 466 -11.89 4.63 20.74
N GLY A 467 -12.20 3.78 21.72
CA GLY A 467 -13.37 3.92 22.59
C GLY A 467 -14.56 3.09 22.11
N THR A 468 -14.87 2.04 22.88
CA THR A 468 -15.98 1.11 22.62
C THR A 468 -17.13 1.27 23.64
N GLY A 469 -17.25 2.47 24.21
CA GLY A 469 -18.37 2.87 25.06
C GLY A 469 -19.66 3.07 24.26
N THR A 470 -20.59 3.84 24.81
CA THR A 470 -21.92 4.06 24.24
C THR A 470 -21.90 4.54 22.79
N VAL A 471 -21.12 5.56 22.47
CA VAL A 471 -21.02 6.10 21.08
C VAL A 471 -20.26 5.14 20.16
N GLY A 472 -19.10 4.64 20.60
CA GLY A 472 -18.30 3.76 19.75
C GLY A 472 -18.97 2.42 19.43
N SER A 473 -19.71 1.83 20.37
CA SER A 473 -20.47 0.61 20.12
C SER A 473 -21.63 0.83 19.14
N SER A 474 -22.34 1.96 19.26
CA SER A 474 -23.37 2.34 18.28
C SER A 474 -22.78 2.59 16.90
N LEU A 475 -21.63 3.29 16.81
CA LEU A 475 -20.93 3.51 15.55
C LEU A 475 -20.56 2.20 14.86
N LEU A 476 -19.94 1.25 15.61
CA LEU A 476 -19.55 -0.05 15.04
C LEU A 476 -20.78 -0.85 14.57
N SER A 477 -21.90 -0.76 15.27
CA SER A 477 -23.17 -1.36 14.83
C SER A 477 -23.71 -0.70 13.55
N GLN A 478 -23.63 0.62 13.43
CA GLN A 478 -24.04 1.35 12.21
C GLN A 478 -23.14 1.01 11.03
N ILE A 479 -21.82 0.93 11.24
CA ILE A 479 -20.85 0.50 10.22
C ILE A 479 -21.19 -0.93 9.75
N ALA A 480 -21.41 -1.86 10.67
CA ALA A 480 -21.79 -3.25 10.34
C ALA A 480 -23.06 -3.30 9.48
N ALA A 481 -24.07 -2.49 9.79
CA ALA A 481 -25.32 -2.45 9.06
C ALA A 481 -25.22 -1.81 7.66
N GLN A 482 -24.30 -0.84 7.46
CA GLN A 482 -24.23 -0.06 6.24
C GLN A 482 -23.10 -0.45 5.28
N ARG A 483 -22.06 -1.18 5.75
CA ARG A 483 -20.83 -1.46 4.98
C ARG A 483 -21.11 -2.10 3.62
N ASP A 484 -22.01 -3.08 3.56
CA ASP A 484 -22.31 -3.80 2.31
C ASP A 484 -23.10 -2.93 1.32
N LYS A 485 -23.95 -2.02 1.82
CA LYS A 485 -24.66 -1.05 1.01
C LYS A 485 -23.71 -0.01 0.44
N LEU A 486 -22.81 0.53 1.26
CA LEU A 486 -21.81 1.49 0.82
C LEU A 486 -20.88 0.91 -0.23
N LEU A 487 -20.48 -0.33 -0.05
CA LEU A 487 -19.66 -1.04 -1.03
C LEU A 487 -20.38 -1.14 -2.39
N ARG A 488 -21.65 -1.56 -2.39
CA ARG A 488 -22.41 -1.74 -3.64
C ARG A 488 -22.82 -0.44 -4.30
N GLU A 489 -23.27 0.57 -3.53
CA GLU A 489 -23.87 1.80 -4.09
C GLU A 489 -22.89 2.93 -4.30
N ARG A 490 -21.80 2.95 -3.50
CA ARG A 490 -20.82 4.05 -3.50
C ARG A 490 -19.42 3.58 -3.86
N GLY A 491 -19.18 2.28 -3.99
CA GLY A 491 -17.84 1.74 -4.17
C GLY A 491 -16.93 2.06 -2.97
N LEU A 492 -17.48 2.18 -1.76
CA LEU A 492 -16.72 2.50 -0.55
C LEU A 492 -16.68 1.28 0.38
N LYS A 493 -15.49 0.79 0.68
CA LYS A 493 -15.25 -0.26 1.66
C LYS A 493 -14.74 0.33 2.96
N LEU A 494 -15.52 0.18 4.03
CA LEU A 494 -15.08 0.52 5.38
C LEU A 494 -14.42 -0.69 6.03
N ASN A 495 -13.11 -0.63 6.19
CA ASN A 495 -12.29 -1.69 6.75
C ASN A 495 -11.92 -1.36 8.21
N LEU A 496 -12.49 -2.07 9.19
CA LEU A 496 -12.11 -1.90 10.60
C LEU A 496 -10.79 -2.62 10.86
N VAL A 497 -9.69 -1.88 10.86
CA VAL A 497 -8.32 -2.43 11.01
C VAL A 497 -7.91 -2.48 12.48
N GLY A 498 -8.39 -1.53 13.28
CA GLY A 498 -8.08 -1.48 14.71
C GLY A 498 -9.27 -1.06 15.55
N VAL A 499 -9.43 -1.69 16.71
CA VAL A 499 -10.41 -1.31 17.72
C VAL A 499 -9.78 -1.42 19.10
N SER A 500 -9.88 -0.35 19.92
CA SER A 500 -9.27 -0.30 21.25
C SER A 500 -10.21 0.31 22.28
N GLY A 501 -10.29 -0.34 23.43
CA GLY A 501 -10.84 0.18 24.66
C GLY A 501 -9.73 0.37 25.70
N ARG A 502 -10.12 0.58 26.97
CA ARG A 502 -9.16 0.75 28.08
C ARG A 502 -8.36 -0.53 28.35
N SER A 503 -9.01 -1.69 28.32
CA SER A 503 -8.43 -2.97 28.77
C SER A 503 -8.09 -3.91 27.64
N HIS A 504 -8.76 -3.83 26.50
CA HIS A 504 -8.61 -4.74 25.37
C HIS A 504 -8.51 -3.98 24.06
N ALA A 505 -7.78 -4.55 23.11
CA ALA A 505 -7.70 -4.06 21.74
C ALA A 505 -7.53 -5.23 20.77
N ALA A 506 -7.93 -5.02 19.52
CA ALA A 506 -7.68 -5.93 18.43
C ALA A 506 -7.21 -5.16 17.19
N PHE A 507 -6.27 -5.75 16.44
CA PHE A 507 -5.73 -5.18 15.21
C PHE A 507 -5.60 -6.28 14.15
N ASN A 508 -6.03 -5.98 12.93
CA ASN A 508 -5.92 -6.89 11.79
C ASN A 508 -5.91 -6.09 10.49
N ALA A 509 -4.81 -6.13 9.75
CA ALA A 509 -4.67 -5.41 8.49
C ALA A 509 -5.70 -5.82 7.42
N GLU A 510 -6.13 -7.09 7.45
CA GLU A 510 -7.16 -7.61 6.52
C GLU A 510 -8.59 -7.23 6.93
N GLY A 511 -8.75 -6.67 8.13
CA GLY A 511 -10.01 -6.20 8.68
C GLY A 511 -10.57 -7.08 9.79
N ILE A 512 -11.29 -6.41 10.69
CA ILE A 512 -12.06 -7.00 11.79
C ILE A 512 -13.54 -6.86 11.42
N ASP A 513 -14.34 -7.88 11.64
CA ASP A 513 -15.79 -7.76 11.45
C ASP A 513 -16.40 -6.81 12.51
N PRO A 514 -16.96 -5.67 12.11
CA PRO A 514 -17.54 -4.72 13.07
C PRO A 514 -18.70 -5.29 13.88
N ALA A 515 -19.35 -6.35 13.44
CA ALA A 515 -20.41 -7.02 14.21
C ALA A 515 -19.82 -7.85 15.37
N ASN A 516 -18.61 -8.39 15.19
CA ASN A 516 -17.96 -9.32 16.12
C ASN A 516 -16.73 -8.69 16.82
N TYR A 517 -16.59 -7.37 16.80
CA TYR A 517 -15.42 -6.67 17.34
C TYR A 517 -15.10 -6.99 18.81
N ARG A 518 -16.12 -7.29 19.64
CA ARG A 518 -15.94 -7.60 21.06
C ARG A 518 -15.18 -8.89 21.27
N GLU A 519 -15.50 -9.91 20.48
CA GLU A 519 -14.80 -11.19 20.51
C GLU A 519 -13.34 -11.02 20.05
N ALA A 520 -13.14 -10.28 18.95
CA ALA A 520 -11.81 -9.96 18.45
C ALA A 520 -10.97 -9.22 19.52
N MET A 521 -11.55 -8.26 20.23
CA MET A 521 -10.86 -7.55 21.33
C MET A 521 -10.47 -8.47 22.49
N GLN A 522 -11.32 -9.43 22.86
CA GLN A 522 -11.02 -10.41 23.92
C GLN A 522 -9.82 -11.30 23.55
N GLN A 523 -9.68 -11.63 22.26
CA GLN A 523 -8.58 -12.44 21.74
C GLN A 523 -7.31 -11.61 21.44
N GLY A 524 -7.45 -10.32 21.21
CA GLY A 524 -6.40 -9.44 20.70
C GLY A 524 -5.40 -8.88 21.73
N GLY A 525 -5.68 -9.05 23.04
CA GLY A 525 -4.78 -8.63 24.13
C GLY A 525 -5.09 -7.25 24.73
N THR A 526 -4.12 -6.71 25.46
CA THR A 526 -4.29 -5.46 26.24
C THR A 526 -4.57 -4.26 25.36
N GLY A 527 -5.50 -3.38 25.79
CA GLY A 527 -5.78 -2.09 25.17
C GLY A 527 -4.89 -0.96 25.67
N GLY A 528 -5.21 0.24 25.25
CA GLY A 528 -4.55 1.47 25.71
C GLY A 528 -4.17 2.38 24.55
N VAL A 529 -3.90 3.64 24.88
CA VAL A 529 -3.64 4.71 23.92
C VAL A 529 -2.34 4.47 23.17
N GLU A 530 -1.24 4.26 23.89
CA GLU A 530 0.08 4.10 23.28
C GLU A 530 0.13 2.88 22.34
N ARG A 531 -0.48 1.76 22.75
CA ARG A 531 -0.57 0.59 21.87
C ARG A 531 -1.34 0.91 20.58
N MET A 532 -2.48 1.60 20.69
CA MET A 532 -3.26 1.99 19.50
C MET A 532 -2.43 2.84 18.55
N ILE A 533 -1.68 3.80 19.07
CA ILE A 533 -0.86 4.69 18.25
C ILE A 533 0.32 3.93 17.61
N SER A 534 1.03 3.10 18.41
CA SER A 534 2.13 2.29 17.89
C SER A 534 1.69 1.34 16.78
N GLU A 535 0.55 0.67 16.95
CA GLU A 535 0.00 -0.23 15.92
C GLU A 535 -0.38 0.54 14.63
N ILE A 536 -0.95 1.75 14.74
CA ILE A 536 -1.24 2.59 13.57
C ILE A 536 0.04 2.94 12.81
N GLU A 537 1.11 3.28 13.54
CA GLU A 537 2.41 3.62 12.95
C GLU A 537 3.11 2.40 12.33
N GLU A 538 3.08 1.25 13.01
CA GLU A 538 3.70 0.00 12.52
C GLU A 538 2.95 -0.58 11.33
N MET A 539 1.63 -0.62 11.37
CA MET A 539 0.82 -1.09 10.25
C MET A 539 0.91 -0.19 9.04
N ASN A 540 1.11 1.12 9.24
CA ASN A 540 1.28 2.14 8.21
C ASN A 540 0.32 1.95 7.03
N THR A 541 -0.96 1.72 7.32
CA THR A 541 -1.98 1.48 6.30
C THR A 541 -2.32 2.76 5.53
N PHE A 542 -2.75 2.62 4.29
CA PHE A 542 -3.20 3.74 3.47
C PHE A 542 -4.63 4.19 3.85
N ASN A 543 -5.03 5.41 3.48
CA ASN A 543 -6.35 5.98 3.77
C ASN A 543 -6.81 5.73 5.22
N SER A 544 -5.89 5.92 6.16
CA SER A 544 -6.15 5.66 7.59
C SER A 544 -7.00 6.75 8.20
N VAL A 545 -8.00 6.33 8.98
CA VAL A 545 -8.88 7.22 9.76
C VAL A 545 -8.86 6.77 11.21
N PHE A 546 -8.35 7.62 12.08
CA PHE A 546 -8.46 7.46 13.53
C PHE A 546 -9.79 8.06 14.02
N VAL A 547 -10.62 7.24 14.63
CA VAL A 547 -11.94 7.61 15.11
C VAL A 547 -11.93 7.63 16.64
N ASP A 548 -12.01 8.80 17.22
CA ASP A 548 -12.02 8.96 18.69
C ASP A 548 -13.44 9.09 19.23
N CYS A 549 -13.92 8.03 19.85
CA CYS A 549 -15.19 7.97 20.58
C CYS A 549 -14.99 8.01 22.10
N THR A 550 -13.88 8.59 22.58
CA THR A 550 -13.55 8.73 24.00
C THR A 550 -13.79 10.14 24.53
N ALA A 551 -13.59 10.32 25.83
CA ALA A 551 -13.47 11.62 26.47
C ALA A 551 -12.08 11.77 27.14
N SER A 552 -11.04 11.09 26.62
CA SER A 552 -9.71 11.01 27.19
C SER A 552 -8.81 12.16 26.69
N GLU A 553 -8.15 12.83 27.61
CA GLU A 553 -7.12 13.83 27.32
C GLU A 553 -5.89 13.17 26.68
N GLU A 554 -5.51 11.98 27.15
CA GLU A 554 -4.39 11.22 26.62
C GLU A 554 -4.56 10.87 25.14
N VAL A 555 -5.80 10.52 24.72
CA VAL A 555 -6.12 10.24 23.34
C VAL A 555 -6.05 11.53 22.51
N ALA A 556 -6.67 12.60 22.97
CA ALA A 556 -6.68 13.88 22.28
C ALA A 556 -5.25 14.47 22.10
N ALA A 557 -4.35 14.22 23.04
CA ALA A 557 -2.96 14.64 22.97
C ALA A 557 -2.17 13.99 21.82
N GLN A 558 -2.63 12.83 21.30
CA GLN A 558 -1.97 12.13 20.20
C GLN A 558 -2.34 12.65 18.81
N TYR A 559 -3.32 13.52 18.68
CA TYR A 559 -3.80 13.98 17.37
C TYR A 559 -2.70 14.62 16.51
N GLY A 560 -1.84 15.44 17.12
CA GLY A 560 -0.72 16.05 16.40
C GLY A 560 0.30 15.01 15.87
N ARG A 561 0.49 13.90 16.58
CA ARG A 561 1.32 12.77 16.14
C ARG A 561 0.67 12.04 14.96
N LEU A 562 -0.59 11.70 15.06
CA LEU A 562 -1.35 11.02 14.01
C LEU A 562 -1.45 11.85 12.73
N LEU A 563 -1.78 13.14 12.83
CA LEU A 563 -1.84 14.02 11.66
C LEU A 563 -0.49 14.11 10.93
N ARG A 564 0.63 14.15 11.65
CA ARG A 564 1.97 14.11 11.04
C ARG A 564 2.27 12.79 10.33
N HIS A 565 1.63 11.68 10.72
CA HIS A 565 1.69 10.37 10.06
C HIS A 565 0.63 10.19 8.95
N ASN A 566 0.03 11.29 8.49
CA ASN A 566 -0.99 11.28 7.42
C ASN A 566 -2.24 10.45 7.75
N VAL A 567 -2.63 10.41 9.01
CA VAL A 567 -3.85 9.77 9.48
C VAL A 567 -4.94 10.82 9.63
N ASN A 568 -6.09 10.60 8.98
CA ASN A 568 -7.26 11.45 9.18
C ASN A 568 -7.83 11.26 10.58
N ILE A 569 -8.39 12.29 11.16
CA ILE A 569 -9.00 12.24 12.49
C ILE A 569 -10.47 12.61 12.40
N VAL A 570 -11.30 11.76 12.97
CA VAL A 570 -12.72 11.99 13.23
C VAL A 570 -12.96 11.85 14.73
N ALA A 571 -13.41 12.92 15.37
CA ALA A 571 -13.45 12.98 16.84
C ALA A 571 -14.82 13.37 17.39
N ALA A 572 -15.39 12.50 18.24
CA ALA A 572 -16.46 12.88 19.17
C ALA A 572 -15.89 13.56 20.43
N ASN A 573 -14.61 13.38 20.67
CA ASN A 573 -13.88 13.98 21.78
C ASN A 573 -13.68 15.49 21.57
N LYS A 574 -14.23 16.30 22.49
CA LYS A 574 -14.22 17.76 22.37
C LYS A 574 -12.91 18.41 22.84
N ILE A 575 -12.04 17.64 23.53
CA ILE A 575 -10.89 18.21 24.26
C ILE A 575 -9.94 18.93 23.28
N ALA A 576 -9.56 18.30 22.18
CA ALA A 576 -8.64 18.90 21.22
C ALA A 576 -9.19 20.17 20.57
N ALA A 577 -10.46 20.16 20.16
CA ALA A 577 -11.11 21.30 19.52
C ALA A 577 -11.38 22.48 20.47
N SER A 578 -11.53 22.21 21.79
CA SER A 578 -11.71 23.22 22.84
C SER A 578 -10.45 23.49 23.68
N SER A 579 -9.30 22.87 23.35
CA SER A 579 -8.02 23.12 24.03
C SER A 579 -7.55 24.57 23.83
N ASP A 580 -6.36 24.91 24.29
CA ASP A 580 -5.75 26.19 23.97
C ASP A 580 -5.81 26.50 22.46
N TYR A 581 -6.06 27.77 22.10
CA TYR A 581 -6.24 28.19 20.70
C TYR A 581 -5.04 27.86 19.81
N ASP A 582 -3.83 27.98 20.33
CA ASP A 582 -2.63 27.73 19.52
C ASP A 582 -2.46 26.23 19.24
N ASN A 583 -2.84 25.34 20.17
CA ASN A 583 -2.91 23.91 19.92
C ASN A 583 -3.98 23.55 18.87
N TYR A 584 -5.20 24.09 19.01
CA TYR A 584 -6.26 23.91 18.02
C TYR A 584 -5.81 24.37 16.62
N LYS A 585 -5.19 25.56 16.54
CA LYS A 585 -4.67 26.13 15.29
C LYS A 585 -3.57 25.24 14.69
N MET A 586 -2.66 24.75 15.50
CA MET A 586 -1.59 23.84 15.09
C MET A 586 -2.17 22.55 14.49
N LEU A 587 -3.17 21.95 15.12
CA LEU A 587 -3.82 20.73 14.61
C LEU A 587 -4.51 20.98 13.23
N LYS A 588 -5.27 22.08 13.10
CA LYS A 588 -5.91 22.46 11.82
C LYS A 588 -4.87 22.75 10.73
N GLN A 589 -3.77 23.40 11.08
CA GLN A 589 -2.67 23.70 10.16
C GLN A 589 -1.94 22.43 9.73
N THR A 590 -1.58 21.56 10.68
CA THR A 590 -0.92 20.27 10.38
C THR A 590 -1.79 19.40 9.47
N ALA A 591 -3.10 19.33 9.74
CA ALA A 591 -4.02 18.59 8.88
C ALA A 591 -4.02 19.14 7.44
N ARG A 592 -4.04 20.48 7.27
CA ARG A 592 -3.99 21.12 5.95
C ARG A 592 -2.66 20.86 5.24
N GLU A 593 -1.53 21.02 5.93
CA GLU A 593 -0.19 20.81 5.38
C GLU A 593 0.04 19.36 4.95
N ARG A 594 -0.54 18.40 5.68
CA ARG A 594 -0.47 16.98 5.37
C ARG A 594 -1.54 16.48 4.40
N GLY A 595 -2.50 17.32 4.02
CA GLY A 595 -3.60 16.93 3.13
C GLY A 595 -4.58 15.93 3.75
N VAL A 596 -4.62 15.83 5.08
CA VAL A 596 -5.56 15.00 5.85
C VAL A 596 -6.64 15.84 6.52
N LYS A 597 -7.69 15.20 6.97
CA LYS A 597 -8.83 15.86 7.61
C LYS A 597 -8.79 15.73 9.13
N PHE A 598 -9.15 16.79 9.83
CA PHE A 598 -9.47 16.81 11.24
C PHE A 598 -10.92 17.28 11.39
N LEU A 599 -11.84 16.31 11.58
CA LEU A 599 -13.28 16.50 11.63
C LEU A 599 -13.83 16.20 13.02
N PHE A 600 -14.78 16.99 13.47
CA PHE A 600 -15.34 16.90 14.84
C PHE A 600 -16.77 17.47 14.91
N GLU A 601 -17.61 17.16 13.91
CA GLU A 601 -19.00 17.66 13.82
C GLU A 601 -19.76 17.42 15.12
N THR A 602 -19.58 16.25 15.71
CA THR A 602 -20.34 15.83 16.89
C THR A 602 -19.93 16.52 18.19
N ASN A 603 -18.93 17.37 18.14
CA ASN A 603 -18.53 18.16 19.29
C ASN A 603 -19.57 19.20 19.69
N VAL A 604 -20.45 19.62 18.74
CA VAL A 604 -21.55 20.52 19.00
C VAL A 604 -22.83 19.99 18.33
N GLY A 605 -23.88 19.78 19.13
CA GLY A 605 -25.20 19.40 18.61
C GLY A 605 -25.32 17.93 18.15
N ALA A 606 -24.51 17.03 18.67
CA ALA A 606 -24.51 15.60 18.31
C ALA A 606 -24.41 15.38 16.78
N GLY A 607 -25.43 14.85 16.14
CA GLY A 607 -25.43 14.63 14.69
C GLY A 607 -25.92 15.80 13.84
N LEU A 608 -26.23 16.95 14.43
CA LEU A 608 -26.66 18.13 13.69
C LEU A 608 -25.51 18.72 12.84
N PRO A 609 -25.74 19.10 11.57
CA PRO A 609 -24.73 19.65 10.69
C PRO A 609 -24.44 21.13 11.02
N ILE A 610 -23.77 21.38 12.12
CA ILE A 610 -23.50 22.72 12.66
C ILE A 610 -22.13 23.21 12.22
N ILE A 611 -21.08 22.44 12.54
CA ILE A 611 -19.69 22.83 12.28
C ILE A 611 -19.43 22.87 10.78
N SER A 612 -19.92 21.88 10.05
CA SER A 612 -19.81 21.85 8.58
C SER A 612 -20.53 23.04 7.94
N THR A 613 -21.74 23.38 8.41
CA THR A 613 -22.47 24.55 7.90
C THR A 613 -21.70 25.85 8.13
N ILE A 614 -21.14 26.06 9.30
CA ILE A 614 -20.30 27.24 9.60
C ILE A 614 -19.05 27.25 8.69
N SER A 615 -18.42 26.10 8.50
CA SER A 615 -17.25 25.96 7.64
C SER A 615 -17.58 26.31 6.18
N ASP A 616 -18.72 25.84 5.67
CA ASP A 616 -19.17 26.11 4.30
C ASP A 616 -19.54 27.58 4.08
N LEU A 617 -20.25 28.22 5.03
CA LEU A 617 -20.54 29.64 5.01
C LEU A 617 -19.25 30.46 4.95
N ARG A 618 -18.34 30.20 5.84
CA ARG A 618 -17.04 30.87 5.89
C ARG A 618 -16.19 30.60 4.65
N GLY A 619 -16.14 29.34 4.19
CA GLY A 619 -15.42 28.94 2.97
C GLY A 619 -15.94 29.65 1.72
N SER A 620 -17.23 29.95 1.67
CA SER A 620 -17.87 30.71 0.59
C SER A 620 -17.79 32.24 0.76
N GLY A 621 -17.05 32.72 1.77
CA GLY A 621 -16.82 34.15 2.01
C GLY A 621 -17.88 34.85 2.84
N ASP A 622 -18.79 34.13 3.51
CA ASP A 622 -19.71 34.68 4.50
C ASP A 622 -19.04 34.88 5.85
N ARG A 623 -19.53 35.81 6.64
CA ARG A 623 -19.01 36.09 7.98
C ARG A 623 -20.10 35.91 9.02
N VAL A 624 -19.87 35.06 10.01
CA VAL A 624 -20.74 34.88 11.16
C VAL A 624 -20.62 36.11 12.06
N LEU A 625 -21.71 36.84 12.26
CA LEU A 625 -21.76 38.02 13.10
C LEU A 625 -22.23 37.72 14.53
N LYS A 626 -23.21 36.80 14.65
CA LYS A 626 -23.79 36.44 15.93
C LYS A 626 -24.15 34.95 15.93
N ILE A 627 -23.92 34.30 17.07
CA ILE A 627 -24.36 32.94 17.40
C ILE A 627 -25.27 33.05 18.62
N GLU A 628 -26.47 32.49 18.58
CA GLU A 628 -27.32 32.29 19.77
C GLU A 628 -27.73 30.82 19.80
N ALA A 629 -27.46 30.13 20.93
CA ALA A 629 -27.72 28.71 20.95
C ALA A 629 -28.14 28.21 22.34
N VAL A 630 -28.97 27.17 22.36
CA VAL A 630 -29.22 26.32 23.51
C VAL A 630 -28.56 24.99 23.19
N LEU A 631 -27.44 24.69 23.88
CA LEU A 631 -26.54 23.58 23.56
C LEU A 631 -26.44 22.50 24.64
N SER A 632 -27.23 22.63 25.74
CA SER A 632 -27.33 21.64 26.78
C SER A 632 -28.71 21.04 26.83
N GLY A 633 -28.83 19.74 26.55
CA GLY A 633 -30.10 19.03 26.72
C GLY A 633 -30.57 19.00 28.17
N THR A 634 -29.66 18.80 29.12
CA THR A 634 -29.92 18.80 30.57
C THR A 634 -30.55 20.13 31.03
N LEU A 635 -29.87 21.23 30.72
CA LEU A 635 -30.34 22.55 31.15
C LEU A 635 -31.64 22.94 30.43
N ASN A 636 -31.80 22.61 29.17
CA ASN A 636 -33.04 22.82 28.47
C ASN A 636 -34.19 22.01 29.08
N TYR A 637 -33.95 20.77 29.45
CA TYR A 637 -34.96 19.95 30.13
C TYR A 637 -35.34 20.53 31.49
N VAL A 638 -34.35 20.94 32.30
CA VAL A 638 -34.60 21.57 33.63
C VAL A 638 -35.51 22.80 33.51
N PHE A 639 -35.18 23.73 32.59
CA PHE A 639 -35.98 24.97 32.43
C PHE A 639 -37.32 24.75 31.68
N ASN A 640 -37.50 23.66 30.96
CA ASN A 640 -38.82 23.28 30.40
C ASN A 640 -39.68 22.56 31.45
N THR A 641 -39.10 21.87 32.41
CA THR A 641 -39.80 21.11 33.45
C THR A 641 -40.22 22.01 34.63
N LEU A 642 -39.48 23.10 34.83
CA LEU A 642 -39.76 24.05 35.91
C LEU A 642 -41.17 24.62 35.81
N SER A 643 -42.02 24.44 36.80
CA SER A 643 -43.42 24.89 36.85
C SER A 643 -43.85 25.24 38.25
N ALA A 644 -45.12 25.68 38.45
CA ALA A 644 -45.64 25.94 39.78
C ALA A 644 -45.62 24.72 40.70
N ASP A 645 -45.73 23.52 40.13
CA ASP A 645 -45.76 22.26 40.86
C ASP A 645 -44.40 21.58 40.97
N ILE A 646 -43.44 22.00 40.16
CA ILE A 646 -42.11 21.41 40.02
C ILE A 646 -41.06 22.49 40.27
N PRO A 647 -40.54 22.66 41.51
CA PRO A 647 -39.49 23.59 41.81
C PRO A 647 -38.13 23.20 41.18
N LEU A 648 -37.15 24.13 41.17
CA LEU A 648 -35.85 23.97 40.55
C LEU A 648 -35.15 22.69 41.06
N SER A 649 -35.11 22.46 42.34
CA SER A 649 -34.45 21.29 42.95
C SER A 649 -35.08 19.99 42.44
N ARG A 650 -36.40 19.91 42.36
CA ARG A 650 -37.10 18.76 41.79
C ARG A 650 -36.88 18.60 40.30
N ALA A 651 -36.84 19.70 39.53
CA ALA A 651 -36.56 19.64 38.08
C ALA A 651 -35.17 19.10 37.79
N VAL A 652 -34.15 19.45 38.61
CA VAL A 652 -32.79 18.90 38.51
C VAL A 652 -32.77 17.40 38.86
N HIS A 653 -33.50 16.98 39.93
CA HIS A 653 -33.67 15.55 40.26
C HIS A 653 -34.32 14.75 39.10
N LEU A 654 -35.38 15.30 38.53
CA LEU A 654 -36.07 14.68 37.40
C LEU A 654 -35.15 14.53 36.17
N ALA A 655 -34.28 15.49 35.91
CA ALA A 655 -33.28 15.40 34.86
C ALA A 655 -32.31 14.24 35.11
N GLN A 656 -31.88 14.01 36.35
CA GLN A 656 -31.03 12.87 36.74
C GLN A 656 -31.78 11.54 36.62
N GLU A 657 -32.96 11.45 37.21
CA GLU A 657 -33.81 10.24 37.18
C GLU A 657 -34.14 9.77 35.73
N ASN A 658 -34.36 10.72 34.82
CA ASN A 658 -34.67 10.44 33.42
C ASN A 658 -33.41 10.30 32.53
N GLY A 659 -32.21 10.34 33.13
CA GLY A 659 -30.95 10.16 32.40
C GLY A 659 -30.54 11.31 31.48
N TYR A 660 -31.07 12.51 31.70
CA TYR A 660 -30.67 13.72 30.99
C TYR A 660 -29.48 14.43 31.64
N SER A 661 -29.09 14.06 32.86
CA SER A 661 -27.97 14.64 33.59
C SER A 661 -26.92 13.56 33.92
N GLU A 662 -25.68 14.01 34.02
CA GLU A 662 -24.58 13.20 34.58
C GLU A 662 -24.91 12.75 36.01
N PRO A 663 -24.27 11.69 36.53
CA PRO A 663 -24.46 11.22 37.89
C PRO A 663 -24.25 12.34 38.95
N ASP A 664 -23.33 13.27 38.69
CA ASP A 664 -23.17 14.50 39.42
C ASP A 664 -23.72 15.68 38.58
N PRO A 665 -24.93 16.18 38.83
CA PRO A 665 -25.54 17.22 38.02
C PRO A 665 -24.80 18.55 38.05
N ARG A 666 -23.89 18.76 38.99
CA ARG A 666 -23.02 19.97 39.05
C ARG A 666 -22.18 20.10 37.78
N ILE A 667 -21.80 18.99 37.19
CA ILE A 667 -21.04 18.98 35.91
C ILE A 667 -21.84 19.71 34.83
N ASP A 668 -23.13 19.37 34.65
CA ASP A 668 -24.01 20.01 33.69
C ASP A 668 -24.37 21.44 34.05
N LEU A 669 -24.69 21.66 35.35
CA LEU A 669 -25.10 22.96 35.89
C LEU A 669 -23.97 23.99 35.87
N SER A 670 -22.70 23.54 35.84
CA SER A 670 -21.53 24.42 35.69
C SER A 670 -21.45 25.14 34.36
N GLY A 671 -22.20 24.69 33.35
CA GLY A 671 -22.15 25.26 31.98
C GLY A 671 -20.84 25.04 31.22
N LYS A 672 -19.86 24.32 31.81
CA LYS A 672 -18.53 24.11 31.18
C LYS A 672 -18.61 23.45 29.81
N ASP A 673 -19.51 22.48 29.60
CA ASP A 673 -19.72 21.85 28.29
C ASP A 673 -20.27 22.86 27.28
N VAL A 674 -21.19 23.74 27.73
CA VAL A 674 -21.78 24.80 26.87
C VAL A 674 -20.70 25.83 26.49
N ILE A 675 -19.82 26.22 27.42
CA ILE A 675 -18.71 27.12 27.13
C ILE A 675 -17.76 26.49 26.10
N ARG A 676 -17.37 25.23 26.25
CA ARG A 676 -16.52 24.52 25.28
C ARG A 676 -17.16 24.48 23.89
N LYS A 677 -18.45 24.21 23.82
CA LYS A 677 -19.20 24.20 22.56
C LYS A 677 -19.20 25.58 21.91
N LEU A 678 -19.43 26.64 22.67
CA LEU A 678 -19.41 28.02 22.16
C LEU A 678 -18.02 28.40 21.63
N VAL A 679 -16.96 28.03 22.34
CA VAL A 679 -15.57 28.25 21.91
C VAL A 679 -15.30 27.57 20.58
N ILE A 680 -15.73 26.31 20.41
CA ILE A 680 -15.60 25.58 19.13
C ILE A 680 -16.33 26.31 18.01
N LEU A 681 -17.59 26.74 18.22
CA LEU A 681 -18.38 27.46 17.22
C LEU A 681 -17.72 28.79 16.83
N ALA A 682 -17.25 29.56 17.79
CA ALA A 682 -16.58 30.83 17.56
C ALA A 682 -15.26 30.62 16.76
N ARG A 683 -14.48 29.60 17.09
CA ARG A 683 -13.24 29.26 16.38
C ARG A 683 -13.51 28.85 14.92
N GLU A 684 -14.48 28.01 14.70
CA GLU A 684 -14.89 27.60 13.32
C GLU A 684 -15.46 28.79 12.55
N SER A 685 -16.09 29.76 13.22
CA SER A 685 -16.49 31.05 12.65
C SER A 685 -15.32 32.00 12.39
N GLY A 686 -14.07 31.65 12.79
CA GLY A 686 -12.87 32.42 12.48
C GLY A 686 -12.36 33.31 13.60
N TYR A 687 -12.94 33.25 14.78
CA TYR A 687 -12.53 34.07 15.91
C TYR A 687 -11.46 33.39 16.76
N ARG A 688 -10.53 34.19 17.30
CA ARG A 688 -9.57 33.71 18.30
C ARG A 688 -10.20 33.85 19.67
N VAL A 689 -10.40 32.74 20.36
CA VAL A 689 -11.02 32.68 21.67
C VAL A 689 -10.57 31.44 22.43
N ASN A 690 -10.37 31.59 23.72
CA ASN A 690 -10.12 30.51 24.68
C ASN A 690 -11.31 30.34 25.62
N VAL A 691 -11.35 29.28 26.38
CA VAL A 691 -12.43 28.98 27.35
C VAL A 691 -12.52 30.08 28.40
N GLU A 692 -11.39 30.63 28.81
CA GLU A 692 -11.25 31.69 29.80
C GLU A 692 -11.78 33.05 29.34
N ASP A 693 -11.90 33.26 28.02
CA ASP A 693 -12.38 34.51 27.42
C ASP A 693 -13.91 34.58 27.39
N VAL A 694 -14.62 33.51 27.76
CA VAL A 694 -16.07 33.44 27.76
C VAL A 694 -16.64 33.89 29.13
N GLU A 695 -17.43 34.93 29.09
CA GLU A 695 -18.15 35.39 30.30
C GLU A 695 -19.23 34.37 30.69
N SER A 696 -19.17 33.87 31.91
CA SER A 696 -20.12 32.90 32.44
C SER A 696 -20.99 33.52 33.53
N ASN A 697 -22.30 33.53 33.34
CA ASN A 697 -23.25 33.94 34.35
C ASN A 697 -24.08 32.73 34.78
N LEU A 698 -23.54 32.04 35.82
CA LEU A 698 -24.20 30.87 36.36
C LEU A 698 -25.40 31.28 37.20
N PHE A 699 -26.50 30.54 37.12
CA PHE A 699 -27.70 30.74 37.88
C PHE A 699 -27.68 30.08 39.26
N ILE A 700 -26.69 29.24 39.51
CA ILE A 700 -26.44 28.59 40.81
C ILE A 700 -25.20 29.23 41.44
N PRO A 701 -25.28 29.61 42.75
CA PRO A 701 -24.15 30.17 43.47
C PRO A 701 -22.94 29.26 43.48
N GLN A 702 -21.75 29.84 43.30
CA GLN A 702 -20.48 29.06 43.24
C GLN A 702 -20.29 28.15 44.46
N ALA A 703 -20.73 28.57 45.66
CA ALA A 703 -20.64 27.77 46.87
C ALA A 703 -21.32 26.40 46.79
N LEU A 704 -22.32 26.21 45.91
CA LEU A 704 -23.01 24.94 45.74
C LEU A 704 -22.23 23.96 44.86
N PHE A 705 -21.23 24.44 44.11
CA PHE A 705 -20.34 23.56 43.33
C PHE A 705 -19.22 22.98 44.19
N ASP A 706 -18.95 23.57 45.36
CA ASP A 706 -17.91 23.13 46.28
C ASP A 706 -18.45 22.09 47.26
N GLY A 707 -17.59 21.21 47.76
CA GLY A 707 -17.94 20.19 48.77
C GLY A 707 -18.54 18.90 48.18
N SER A 708 -19.25 18.14 49.03
CA SER A 708 -19.83 16.85 48.63
C SER A 708 -21.12 17.02 47.84
N LEU A 709 -21.48 15.97 47.09
CA LEU A 709 -22.75 15.91 46.33
C LEU A 709 -23.95 15.95 47.28
N ASP A 710 -23.85 15.36 48.48
CA ASP A 710 -24.89 15.42 49.51
C ASP A 710 -25.10 16.86 50.00
N ASN A 711 -24.03 17.65 50.13
CA ASN A 711 -24.12 19.06 50.49
C ASN A 711 -24.84 19.87 49.39
N PHE A 712 -24.56 19.59 48.14
CA PHE A 712 -25.27 20.22 47.02
C PHE A 712 -26.78 19.96 47.09
N TRP A 713 -27.18 18.69 47.25
CA TRP A 713 -28.59 18.34 47.34
C TRP A 713 -29.30 18.91 48.55
N ALA A 714 -28.62 19.05 49.65
CA ALA A 714 -29.19 19.62 50.89
C ALA A 714 -29.52 21.12 50.74
N HIS A 715 -28.71 21.87 49.98
CA HIS A 715 -28.84 23.34 49.84
C HIS A 715 -29.49 23.83 48.55
N LEU A 716 -29.59 22.98 47.52
CA LEU A 716 -30.27 23.35 46.24
C LEU A 716 -31.69 23.83 46.45
N PRO A 717 -32.53 23.23 47.33
CA PRO A 717 -33.90 23.69 47.60
C PRO A 717 -34.00 25.12 48.15
N GLU A 718 -32.91 25.70 48.68
CA GLU A 718 -32.94 27.11 49.16
C GLU A 718 -33.14 28.10 48.01
N LEU A 719 -32.87 27.70 46.77
CA LEU A 719 -33.11 28.51 45.55
C LEU A 719 -34.54 28.44 45.01
N ASP A 720 -35.31 27.43 45.43
CA ASP A 720 -36.63 27.14 44.86
C ASP A 720 -37.60 28.33 44.95
N ALA A 721 -37.68 28.99 46.10
CA ALA A 721 -38.56 30.14 46.28
C ALA A 721 -38.21 31.34 45.40
N GLN A 722 -36.92 31.60 45.21
CA GLN A 722 -36.45 32.68 44.32
C GLN A 722 -36.76 32.35 42.87
N PHE A 723 -36.49 31.13 42.43
CA PHE A 723 -36.78 30.73 41.04
C PHE A 723 -38.28 30.71 40.74
N GLU A 724 -39.13 30.32 41.65
CA GLU A 724 -40.55 30.35 41.46
C GLU A 724 -41.10 31.80 41.33
N ALA A 725 -40.64 32.72 42.19
CA ALA A 725 -41.05 34.14 42.13
C ALA A 725 -40.67 34.78 40.79
N GLU A 726 -39.47 34.51 40.30
CA GLU A 726 -38.99 35.00 39.01
C GLU A 726 -39.69 34.31 37.86
N ARG A 727 -40.01 33.01 37.93
CA ARG A 727 -40.79 32.29 36.93
C ARG A 727 -42.19 32.92 36.74
N GLN A 728 -42.81 33.24 37.87
CA GLN A 728 -44.12 33.93 37.83
C GLN A 728 -44.03 35.33 37.22
N ARG A 729 -42.97 36.10 37.52
CA ARG A 729 -42.72 37.39 36.86
C ARG A 729 -42.62 37.23 35.35
N LEU A 730 -41.77 36.29 34.86
CA LEU A 730 -41.56 36.02 33.47
C LEU A 730 -42.84 35.54 32.76
N ALA A 731 -43.65 34.70 33.42
CA ALA A 731 -44.91 34.24 32.87
C ALA A 731 -45.89 35.42 32.61
N ARG A 732 -45.96 36.45 33.49
CA ARG A 732 -46.75 37.66 33.30
C ARG A 732 -46.24 38.52 32.12
N GLU A 733 -44.95 38.48 31.84
CA GLU A 733 -44.30 39.22 30.78
C GLU A 733 -44.29 38.43 29.44
N ASN A 734 -44.87 37.23 29.38
CA ASN A 734 -44.78 36.31 28.25
C ASN A 734 -43.29 35.96 27.88
N LYS A 735 -42.46 35.73 28.92
CA LYS A 735 -41.08 35.35 28.77
C LYS A 735 -40.81 33.97 29.42
N ARG A 736 -39.75 33.33 28.96
CA ARG A 736 -39.24 32.08 29.52
C ARG A 736 -37.72 32.15 29.71
N TRP A 737 -37.22 31.42 30.65
CA TRP A 737 -35.77 31.23 30.77
C TRP A 737 -35.27 30.20 29.73
N ARG A 738 -34.09 30.52 29.19
CA ARG A 738 -33.24 29.61 28.45
C ARG A 738 -31.80 29.82 28.91
N PHE A 739 -31.04 28.71 29.02
CA PHE A 739 -29.61 28.77 29.21
C PHE A 739 -28.94 28.90 27.83
N VAL A 740 -28.48 30.09 27.52
CA VAL A 740 -28.06 30.50 26.18
C VAL A 740 -26.54 30.66 26.12
N ALA A 741 -25.94 30.12 25.08
CA ALA A 741 -24.60 30.44 24.62
C ALA A 741 -24.72 31.52 23.53
N GLU A 742 -24.07 32.65 23.72
CA GLU A 742 -24.10 33.78 22.79
C GLU A 742 -22.67 34.17 22.39
N TRP A 743 -22.44 34.32 21.13
CA TRP A 743 -21.26 34.98 20.58
C TRP A 743 -21.73 36.19 19.79
N ALA A 744 -21.36 37.38 20.21
CA ALA A 744 -21.69 38.63 19.53
C ALA A 744 -20.59 39.67 19.81
N ASP A 745 -20.34 40.55 18.83
CA ASP A 745 -19.35 41.64 18.96
C ASP A 745 -17.97 41.21 19.45
N GLY A 746 -17.54 40.00 19.05
CA GLY A 746 -16.26 39.43 19.46
C GLY A 746 -16.19 38.92 20.90
N LYS A 747 -17.29 38.78 21.58
CA LYS A 747 -17.40 38.31 22.96
C LYS A 747 -18.31 37.10 23.06
N GLY A 748 -17.87 36.13 23.88
CA GLY A 748 -18.65 34.96 24.27
C GLY A 748 -19.31 35.13 25.59
N ARG A 749 -20.59 34.78 25.70
CA ARG A 749 -21.37 34.80 26.95
C ARG A 749 -22.17 33.53 27.10
N VAL A 750 -22.19 32.94 28.27
CA VAL A 750 -23.01 31.78 28.60
C VAL A 750 -23.75 32.03 29.89
N GLY A 751 -25.04 31.81 29.87
CA GLY A 751 -25.83 32.01 31.07
C GLY A 751 -27.33 31.97 30.85
N LEU A 752 -28.07 32.18 31.95
CA LEU A 752 -29.53 32.22 31.92
C LEU A 752 -30.02 33.53 31.31
N ARG A 753 -30.90 33.41 30.27
CA ARG A 753 -31.51 34.58 29.61
C ARG A 753 -32.99 34.51 29.60
N GLU A 754 -33.65 35.68 29.67
CA GLU A 754 -35.08 35.87 29.51
C GLU A 754 -35.41 35.99 28.01
N ILE A 755 -36.17 35.03 27.50
CA ILE A 755 -36.55 34.94 26.07
C ILE A 755 -38.03 35.30 25.93
N SER A 756 -38.33 36.33 25.14
CA SER A 756 -39.68 36.79 24.87
C SER A 756 -40.42 35.89 23.89
N GLN A 757 -41.74 35.87 23.98
CA GLN A 757 -42.59 35.18 23.01
C GLN A 757 -42.32 35.69 21.57
N GLY A 758 -42.27 34.79 20.61
CA GLY A 758 -41.91 35.07 19.21
C GLY A 758 -40.43 34.94 18.87
N HIS A 759 -39.55 34.83 19.85
CA HIS A 759 -38.15 34.50 19.60
C HIS A 759 -38.01 32.98 19.38
N PRO A 760 -37.20 32.49 18.40
CA PRO A 760 -37.06 31.06 18.10
C PRO A 760 -36.69 30.18 19.29
N LEU A 761 -35.97 30.70 20.26
CA LEU A 761 -35.59 29.96 21.49
C LEU A 761 -36.76 29.79 22.46
N TYR A 762 -37.87 30.54 22.31
CA TYR A 762 -38.97 30.55 23.28
C TYR A 762 -39.67 29.19 23.38
N ASP A 763 -40.00 28.59 22.20
CA ASP A 763 -40.81 27.38 22.11
C ASP A 763 -39.96 26.10 21.99
N LEU A 764 -38.66 26.16 22.36
CA LEU A 764 -37.77 24.98 22.34
C LEU A 764 -38.19 23.96 23.41
N GLU A 765 -38.73 22.83 22.99
CA GLU A 765 -39.22 21.76 23.86
C GLU A 765 -38.20 20.68 24.20
N GLY A 766 -38.44 19.98 25.32
CA GLY A 766 -37.69 18.79 25.74
C GLY A 766 -36.19 19.05 25.99
N SER A 767 -35.37 18.18 25.49
CA SER A 767 -33.88 18.26 25.60
C SER A 767 -33.21 18.67 24.28
N ASN A 768 -34.00 19.23 23.33
CA ASN A 768 -33.48 19.61 22.01
C ASN A 768 -32.45 20.74 22.09
N ASN A 769 -31.52 20.73 21.15
CA ASN A 769 -30.61 21.84 20.90
C ASN A 769 -31.14 22.71 19.76
N ILE A 770 -30.84 23.99 19.80
CA ILE A 770 -31.14 24.95 18.76
C ILE A 770 -29.97 25.92 18.59
N LEU A 771 -29.64 26.24 17.37
CA LEU A 771 -28.63 27.21 17.00
C LEU A 771 -29.21 28.23 15.99
N LEU A 772 -29.04 29.50 16.28
CA LEU A 772 -29.31 30.61 15.36
C LEU A 772 -27.97 31.20 14.92
N LEU A 773 -27.76 31.29 13.63
CA LEU A 773 -26.60 31.92 13.01
C LEU A 773 -27.07 33.20 12.27
N THR A 774 -26.59 34.35 12.77
CA THR A 774 -26.71 35.61 12.03
C THR A 774 -25.41 35.85 11.29
N THR A 775 -25.47 35.96 9.99
CA THR A 775 -24.29 36.19 9.15
C THR A 775 -24.47 37.47 8.32
N GLU A 776 -23.49 37.86 7.54
CA GLU A 776 -23.66 38.99 6.60
C GLU A 776 -24.72 38.69 5.55
N ARG A 777 -24.90 37.45 5.11
CA ARG A 777 -25.92 37.03 4.14
C ARG A 777 -27.27 36.76 4.78
N TYR A 778 -27.27 36.15 5.97
CA TYR A 778 -28.49 35.80 6.72
C TYR A 778 -28.68 36.77 7.90
N HIS A 779 -28.78 38.08 7.58
CA HIS A 779 -28.86 39.11 8.59
C HIS A 779 -30.31 39.37 9.05
N GLU A 780 -31.23 39.53 8.12
CA GLU A 780 -32.65 39.76 8.41
C GLU A 780 -33.37 38.49 8.88
N TYR A 781 -33.00 37.37 8.30
CA TYR A 781 -33.51 36.03 8.62
C TYR A 781 -32.39 35.12 9.01
N PRO A 782 -32.04 35.05 10.32
CA PRO A 782 -30.99 34.18 10.81
C PRO A 782 -31.24 32.70 10.45
N MET A 783 -30.18 31.98 10.10
CA MET A 783 -30.27 30.55 9.83
C MET A 783 -30.52 29.80 11.15
N LEU A 784 -31.51 28.89 11.14
CA LEU A 784 -31.88 28.09 12.29
C LEU A 784 -31.57 26.60 12.06
N ILE A 785 -30.88 25.99 13.02
CA ILE A 785 -30.61 24.54 13.06
C ILE A 785 -31.14 24.01 14.39
N GLN A 786 -32.07 23.04 14.35
CA GLN A 786 -32.71 22.51 15.55
C GLN A 786 -32.87 21.00 15.46
N GLY A 787 -32.69 20.29 16.58
CA GLY A 787 -32.89 18.84 16.69
C GLY A 787 -32.33 18.25 17.95
N TYR A 788 -32.18 16.91 17.97
CA TYR A 788 -31.58 16.20 19.12
C TYR A 788 -30.12 16.61 19.29
N GLY A 789 -29.78 17.13 20.45
CA GLY A 789 -28.43 17.58 20.79
C GLY A 789 -27.60 16.54 21.57
N ALA A 790 -28.16 15.36 21.82
CA ALA A 790 -27.54 14.24 22.52
C ALA A 790 -28.18 12.91 22.09
N GLY A 791 -27.55 11.82 22.45
CA GLY A 791 -27.99 10.46 22.16
C GLY A 791 -26.90 9.65 21.48
N ALA A 792 -26.74 8.39 21.89
CA ALA A 792 -25.68 7.50 21.36
C ALA A 792 -25.77 7.34 19.85
N ASP A 793 -26.96 7.01 19.35
CA ASP A 793 -27.14 6.70 17.92
C ASP A 793 -27.02 7.94 17.04
N VAL A 794 -27.50 9.09 17.51
CA VAL A 794 -27.41 10.36 16.78
C VAL A 794 -25.95 10.84 16.75
N THR A 795 -25.23 10.73 17.86
CA THR A 795 -23.81 11.09 17.90
C THR A 795 -23.00 10.13 17.03
N ALA A 796 -23.24 8.82 17.11
CA ALA A 796 -22.58 7.84 16.26
C ALA A 796 -22.85 8.09 14.77
N ALA A 797 -24.08 8.48 14.41
CA ALA A 797 -24.41 8.86 13.02
C ALA A 797 -23.65 10.12 12.56
N GLY A 798 -23.43 11.08 13.44
CA GLY A 798 -22.61 12.26 13.14
C GLY A 798 -21.13 11.92 12.95
N VAL A 799 -20.57 11.03 13.79
CA VAL A 799 -19.21 10.48 13.59
C VAL A 799 -19.13 9.73 12.27
N PHE A 800 -20.14 8.93 11.95
CA PHE A 800 -20.21 8.21 10.70
C PHE A 800 -20.27 9.17 9.49
N ALA A 801 -21.02 10.24 9.58
CA ALA A 801 -21.06 11.28 8.54
C ALA A 801 -19.67 11.93 8.33
N ASP A 802 -18.91 12.17 9.40
CA ASP A 802 -17.55 12.68 9.28
C ASP A 802 -16.60 11.64 8.63
N ILE A 803 -16.75 10.34 8.92
CA ILE A 803 -16.01 9.26 8.21
C ILE A 803 -16.35 9.32 6.70
N MET A 804 -17.63 9.49 6.34
CA MET A 804 -18.03 9.62 4.93
C MET A 804 -17.45 10.89 4.27
N ARG A 805 -17.34 12.00 5.00
CA ARG A 805 -16.67 13.21 4.50
C ARG A 805 -15.16 13.00 4.28
N VAL A 806 -14.51 12.10 5.01
CA VAL A 806 -13.10 11.71 4.72
C VAL A 806 -12.99 11.09 3.35
N ALA A 807 -13.90 10.19 3.00
CA ALA A 807 -13.96 9.53 1.69
C ALA A 807 -14.32 10.47 0.53
N ASN A 808 -14.71 11.73 0.77
CA ASN A 808 -15.25 12.65 -0.24
C ASN A 808 -16.48 12.10 -1.00
N VAL A 809 -17.29 11.29 -0.36
CA VAL A 809 -18.48 10.64 -0.92
C VAL A 809 -19.75 11.32 -0.45
#